data_42f0a71d2af7b71ed544082b2a10233f
#
_entry.id   42f0a71d2af7b71ed544082b2a10233f
#
_cell.length_a   1.000
_cell.length_b   1.000
_cell.length_c   1.000
_cell.angle_alpha   90.00
_cell.angle_beta   90.00
_cell.angle_gamma   90.00
#
_symmetry.space_group_name_H-M   'P 1'
#
loop_
_entity.id
_entity.type
_entity.pdbx_description
1 polymer ?
#
loop_
_entity_poly.entity_id
_entity_poly.type
_entity_poly.pdbx_seq_one_letter_code
_entity_poly.pdbx_strand_id
1 'polypeptide(L)'
;MKKIILSLLLVATTSAFAQSSFKGTLVSTDQKPISAANIILITLPDSTLVKGAISDAKGVFELPNTAEHKKIIIKITHLEYEPKILTPTQSQLGTIELTPATNQLGEVVLTARRPIIEQKGTRISTNVAQSSLQNLPRAEMLINFLPGVSTSYTGGGFEVFGKGNPIFFINNRRVRNLDDVYHLSPKDIESIELETQPGAEHDNSVGAVIYIKLKKKQGDGLSGSIENEEYFRKNGLHNNSWANLNYRSGKTDLFLNIGAYNNFKNHFYRNNELQTFTTPHQWRVTTNEVSDNNDKSAEVKVGFSHDFSDKHAIGASVWGGITPYSGHAYTQQETATYRNNAIIAKGLNEYDQFNQNKDLNANAYYEGKLTDKLKLQTDIDYIGQRSNNQTDLIEHNLLTSSAQKVHKHQEASSNWWNLKATFLQQIGKGALNYGTELSNQYRKETYNDNALTTPDIKNTEVRSAGFASWAYPLGKISTKVGLRYEYADFGYYENQQKSEVKSRIYRHWLPNVSVAFPWDKTQFTLSYVRKIKRPAFYELSDYSAYSSPFLYDRGNPYVIPQLNDEWTALATYGPISASLMYGHIRNAIHNDYSLSAINPNVIEKTIRNYDHYNLLKGVLNAQMQIGKWMPKLTLTYYKPFAKDVLPTSEAAFSAELMNQIALNDKWLVLALFNYVSKGTEREYYMYEQRSGVHLFVARMLFNQSLTIYGGVMDAFNQLNNHSEFRNPYIMSRQSKNYENYCIKVGIDYNFNTTQNRYKGHGVNN
;
A
#
# COMPACT_ATOMS: atom_id res chain seq x y z
N MET A 1 -38.86 -11.02 61.56
CA MET A 1 -38.50 -12.38 61.22
C MET A 1 -37.94 -12.46 59.79
N LYS A 2 -36.85 -11.73 59.46
CA LYS A 2 -36.14 -11.79 58.14
C LYS A 2 -34.64 -11.57 58.26
N LYS A 3 -34.05 -11.83 59.46
CA LYS A 3 -32.60 -11.63 59.71
C LYS A 3 -31.88 -12.86 60.33
N ILE A 4 -32.49 -14.06 60.31
CA ILE A 4 -31.90 -15.27 60.93
C ILE A 4 -31.65 -16.41 59.91
N ILE A 5 -31.95 -16.25 58.63
CA ILE A 5 -31.72 -17.29 57.60
C ILE A 5 -30.44 -17.06 56.77
N LEU A 6 -29.70 -15.98 57.03
CA LEU A 6 -28.49 -15.66 56.25
C LEU A 6 -27.19 -16.04 56.99
N SER A 7 -27.25 -16.73 58.14
CA SER A 7 -26.07 -17.08 58.94
C SER A 7 -25.77 -18.60 59.00
N LEU A 8 -26.45 -19.42 58.22
CA LEU A 8 -26.27 -20.89 58.28
C LEU A 8 -25.86 -21.54 56.95
N LEU A 9 -25.37 -20.77 55.96
CA LEU A 9 -24.90 -21.29 54.66
C LEU A 9 -23.43 -20.92 54.36
N LEU A 10 -22.64 -20.62 55.39
CA LEU A 10 -21.21 -20.28 55.23
C LEU A 10 -20.29 -21.25 56.03
N VAL A 11 -20.66 -22.53 56.14
CA VAL A 11 -19.78 -23.60 56.60
C VAL A 11 -19.95 -24.79 55.66
N ALA A 12 -19.41 -24.63 54.45
CA ALA A 12 -19.21 -25.73 53.54
C ALA A 12 -17.81 -25.63 52.91
N THR A 13 -16.87 -26.35 53.56
CA THR A 13 -15.72 -27.02 52.93
C THR A 13 -14.81 -26.16 52.08
N THR A 14 -13.84 -25.47 52.67
CA THR A 14 -12.53 -25.28 52.09
C THR A 14 -11.79 -26.61 52.11
N SER A 15 -11.99 -27.43 51.10
CA SER A 15 -11.02 -28.48 50.76
C SER A 15 -9.77 -27.74 50.27
N ALA A 16 -8.80 -27.56 51.16
CA ALA A 16 -7.47 -27.15 50.82
C ALA A 16 -6.86 -28.25 49.95
N PHE A 17 -6.92 -28.14 48.64
CA PHE A 17 -6.01 -28.86 47.75
C PHE A 17 -4.61 -28.39 48.12
N ALA A 18 -3.85 -29.20 48.84
CA ALA A 18 -2.43 -28.97 49.05
C ALA A 18 -1.75 -29.03 47.69
N GLN A 19 -1.54 -27.86 47.10
CA GLN A 19 -0.83 -27.71 45.84
C GLN A 19 0.62 -28.14 46.13
N SER A 20 1.06 -29.27 45.57
CA SER A 20 2.44 -29.75 45.74
C SER A 20 3.39 -28.71 45.14
N SER A 21 4.42 -28.30 45.85
CA SER A 21 5.45 -27.38 45.35
C SER A 21 6.83 -28.02 45.50
N PHE A 22 7.71 -27.74 44.52
CA PHE A 22 9.13 -28.06 44.61
C PHE A 22 9.84 -26.95 45.37
N LYS A 23 10.59 -27.29 46.45
CA LYS A 23 11.36 -26.35 47.25
C LYS A 23 12.83 -26.73 47.24
N GLY A 24 13.71 -25.74 47.14
CA GLY A 24 15.15 -25.95 47.17
C GLY A 24 15.91 -24.65 47.44
N THR A 25 17.20 -24.77 47.70
CA THR A 25 18.09 -23.66 47.95
C THR A 25 19.25 -23.73 46.97
N LEU A 26 19.50 -22.65 46.26
CA LEU A 26 20.60 -22.52 45.29
C LEU A 26 21.84 -21.94 45.99
N VAL A 27 22.97 -22.60 45.81
CA VAL A 27 24.26 -22.15 46.34
C VAL A 27 25.35 -22.24 45.26
N SER A 28 26.38 -21.40 45.39
CA SER A 28 27.59 -21.51 44.59
C SER A 28 28.49 -22.65 45.11
N THR A 29 29.55 -22.97 44.36
CA THR A 29 30.60 -23.91 44.82
C THR A 29 31.25 -23.49 46.15
N ASP A 30 31.21 -22.20 46.49
CA ASP A 30 31.70 -21.64 47.78
C ASP A 30 30.60 -21.60 48.85
N GLN A 31 29.48 -22.33 48.68
CA GLN A 31 28.33 -22.40 49.58
C GLN A 31 27.64 -21.05 49.86
N LYS A 32 27.82 -20.05 49.00
CA LYS A 32 27.11 -18.76 49.07
C LYS A 32 25.74 -18.85 48.41
N PRO A 33 24.68 -18.26 48.97
CA PRO A 33 23.36 -18.30 48.37
C PRO A 33 23.32 -17.53 47.01
N ILE A 34 22.61 -18.09 46.04
CA ILE A 34 22.44 -17.49 44.70
C ILE A 34 21.03 -16.94 44.59
N SER A 35 20.93 -15.62 44.58
CA SER A 35 19.68 -14.87 44.41
C SER A 35 19.38 -14.60 42.94
N ALA A 36 18.11 -14.31 42.62
CA ALA A 36 17.66 -13.94 41.26
C ALA A 36 17.92 -14.99 40.16
N ALA A 37 18.17 -16.25 40.52
CA ALA A 37 18.18 -17.33 39.54
C ALA A 37 16.76 -17.64 39.07
N ASN A 38 16.60 -17.90 37.76
CA ASN A 38 15.33 -18.25 37.17
C ASN A 38 15.14 -19.76 37.14
N ILE A 39 14.10 -20.26 37.80
CA ILE A 39 13.77 -21.70 37.94
C ILE A 39 12.48 -21.96 37.19
N ILE A 40 12.52 -22.81 36.16
CA ILE A 40 11.35 -23.12 35.31
C ILE A 40 11.05 -24.63 35.32
N LEU A 41 9.76 -24.93 35.39
CA LEU A 41 9.22 -26.30 35.27
C LEU A 41 8.78 -26.53 33.82
N ILE A 42 9.27 -27.58 33.21
CA ILE A 42 9.04 -27.90 31.80
C ILE A 42 8.53 -29.35 31.69
N THR A 43 7.51 -29.60 30.86
CA THR A 43 7.03 -30.95 30.51
C THR A 43 7.80 -31.55 29.35
N LEU A 44 7.94 -32.88 29.35
CA LEU A 44 8.53 -33.65 28.25
C LEU A 44 7.46 -34.52 27.59
N PRO A 45 7.55 -34.78 26.25
CA PRO A 45 8.65 -34.44 25.33
C PRO A 45 8.50 -33.07 24.65
N ASP A 46 7.39 -32.38 24.85
CA ASP A 46 6.99 -31.14 24.13
C ASP A 46 7.72 -29.87 24.60
N SER A 47 8.53 -29.96 25.65
CA SER A 47 9.26 -28.84 26.28
C SER A 47 8.38 -27.64 26.63
N THR A 48 7.11 -27.87 26.98
CA THR A 48 6.17 -26.81 27.33
C THR A 48 6.47 -26.26 28.73
N LEU A 49 6.56 -24.93 28.85
CA LEU A 49 6.72 -24.23 30.13
C LEU A 49 5.44 -24.37 30.96
N VAL A 50 5.57 -24.95 32.16
CA VAL A 50 4.45 -25.12 33.09
C VAL A 50 4.36 -23.97 34.09
N LYS A 51 5.48 -23.65 34.77
CA LYS A 51 5.56 -22.61 35.80
C LYS A 51 7.00 -22.12 35.98
N GLY A 52 7.16 -20.90 36.50
CA GLY A 52 8.45 -20.32 36.84
C GLY A 52 8.47 -19.77 38.27
N ALA A 53 9.65 -19.73 38.87
CA ALA A 53 9.96 -19.08 40.14
C ALA A 53 11.33 -18.41 40.06
N ILE A 54 11.62 -17.52 41.01
CA ILE A 54 12.93 -16.85 41.13
C ILE A 54 13.44 -17.10 42.55
N SER A 55 14.75 -17.38 42.71
CA SER A 55 15.37 -17.52 44.01
C SER A 55 15.46 -16.22 44.77
N ASP A 56 15.19 -16.23 46.08
CA ASP A 56 15.26 -15.06 46.94
C ASP A 56 16.72 -14.72 47.35
N ALA A 57 16.89 -13.70 48.20
CA ALA A 57 18.20 -13.26 48.67
C ALA A 57 18.98 -14.35 49.48
N LYS A 58 18.31 -15.38 49.92
CA LYS A 58 18.92 -16.55 50.64
C LYS A 58 19.09 -17.74 49.69
N GLY A 59 18.85 -17.57 48.37
CA GLY A 59 18.90 -18.64 47.40
C GLY A 59 17.69 -19.59 47.42
N VAL A 60 16.68 -19.35 48.26
CA VAL A 60 15.52 -20.24 48.41
C VAL A 60 14.52 -19.97 47.29
N PHE A 61 13.96 -21.02 46.73
CA PHE A 61 12.86 -20.94 45.78
C PHE A 61 11.73 -21.91 46.09
N GLU A 62 10.54 -21.54 45.72
CA GLU A 62 9.35 -22.41 45.76
C GLU A 62 8.66 -22.37 44.38
N LEU A 63 8.58 -23.54 43.73
CA LEU A 63 8.04 -23.72 42.39
C LEU A 63 6.78 -24.57 42.45
N PRO A 64 5.58 -24.00 42.25
CA PRO A 64 4.33 -24.75 42.26
C PRO A 64 4.31 -25.85 41.20
N ASN A 65 3.95 -27.06 41.57
CA ASN A 65 3.79 -28.18 40.64
C ASN A 65 2.32 -28.28 40.22
N THR A 66 2.06 -27.85 38.97
CA THR A 66 0.72 -27.94 38.36
C THR A 66 0.66 -28.96 37.22
N ALA A 67 1.71 -29.77 37.05
CA ALA A 67 1.82 -30.79 36.00
C ALA A 67 1.47 -32.17 36.53
N GLU A 68 0.19 -32.47 36.69
CA GLU A 68 -0.27 -33.78 37.07
C GLU A 68 0.01 -34.81 35.94
N HIS A 69 0.66 -35.96 36.32
CA HIS A 69 0.88 -37.15 35.46
C HIS A 69 1.80 -36.97 34.20
N LYS A 70 2.60 -35.91 34.10
CA LYS A 70 3.58 -35.74 33.00
C LYS A 70 5.02 -35.93 33.50
N LYS A 71 5.92 -36.40 32.61
CA LYS A 71 7.36 -36.31 32.86
C LYS A 71 7.75 -34.82 32.84
N ILE A 72 8.41 -34.39 33.90
CA ILE A 72 8.80 -33.00 34.12
C ILE A 72 10.30 -32.88 34.38
N ILE A 73 10.87 -31.76 34.01
CA ILE A 73 12.22 -31.34 34.38
C ILE A 73 12.18 -29.91 34.95
N ILE A 74 13.13 -29.61 35.82
CA ILE A 74 13.36 -28.28 36.37
C ILE A 74 14.65 -27.76 35.73
N LYS A 75 14.59 -26.64 35.04
CA LYS A 75 15.72 -25.95 34.48
C LYS A 75 16.01 -24.69 35.29
N ILE A 76 17.25 -24.56 35.76
CA ILE A 76 17.73 -23.43 36.55
C ILE A 76 18.73 -22.67 35.70
N THR A 77 18.56 -21.35 35.61
CA THR A 77 19.44 -20.45 34.84
C THR A 77 19.78 -19.19 35.65
N HIS A 78 21.03 -18.76 35.57
CA HIS A 78 21.51 -17.54 36.18
C HIS A 78 22.59 -16.90 35.28
N LEU A 79 22.79 -15.58 35.35
CA LEU A 79 23.69 -14.85 34.48
C LEU A 79 25.17 -15.25 34.67
N GLU A 80 25.55 -15.61 35.90
CA GLU A 80 26.92 -15.88 36.33
C GLU A 80 27.21 -17.37 36.53
N TYR A 81 26.23 -18.25 36.32
CA TYR A 81 26.36 -19.69 36.57
C TYR A 81 25.89 -20.52 35.37
N GLU A 82 26.49 -21.72 35.23
CA GLU A 82 26.07 -22.66 34.19
C GLU A 82 24.62 -23.12 34.37
N PRO A 83 23.82 -23.27 33.30
CA PRO A 83 22.47 -23.78 33.40
C PRO A 83 22.45 -25.21 33.95
N LYS A 84 21.59 -25.50 34.94
CA LYS A 84 21.40 -26.82 35.54
C LYS A 84 20.01 -27.35 35.24
N ILE A 85 19.94 -28.62 34.84
CA ILE A 85 18.68 -29.31 34.57
C ILE A 85 18.56 -30.47 35.60
N LEU A 86 17.40 -30.55 36.24
CA LEU A 86 17.10 -31.58 37.25
C LEU A 86 15.82 -32.30 36.87
N THR A 87 15.78 -33.62 37.10
CA THR A 87 14.55 -34.40 37.08
C THR A 87 14.11 -34.59 38.52
N PRO A 88 13.05 -33.91 38.99
CA PRO A 88 12.66 -33.96 40.39
C PRO A 88 12.06 -35.32 40.72
N THR A 89 12.61 -35.96 41.76
CA THR A 89 12.10 -37.25 42.28
C THR A 89 11.32 -37.07 43.58
N GLN A 90 11.45 -35.91 44.22
CA GLN A 90 10.76 -35.53 45.46
C GLN A 90 10.48 -34.04 45.52
N SER A 91 9.53 -33.63 46.37
CA SER A 91 9.13 -32.22 46.48
C SER A 91 10.19 -31.34 47.19
N GLN A 92 11.02 -31.91 48.04
CA GLN A 92 12.14 -31.21 48.68
C GLN A 92 13.42 -31.54 47.93
N LEU A 93 13.92 -30.57 47.17
CA LEU A 93 15.08 -30.72 46.29
C LEU A 93 16.42 -30.50 47.01
N GLY A 94 16.35 -30.06 48.30
CA GLY A 94 17.53 -29.80 49.11
C GLY A 94 18.38 -28.62 48.58
N THR A 95 19.68 -28.69 48.85
CA THR A 95 20.65 -27.68 48.39
C THR A 95 21.16 -28.08 47.02
N ILE A 96 21.03 -27.16 46.07
CA ILE A 96 21.44 -27.35 44.68
C ILE A 96 22.62 -26.41 44.41
N GLU A 97 23.78 -26.98 44.16
CA GLU A 97 25.00 -26.25 43.84
C GLU A 97 25.04 -25.92 42.34
N LEU A 98 25.34 -24.66 41.99
CA LEU A 98 25.56 -24.20 40.62
C LEU A 98 27.06 -23.87 40.41
N THR A 99 27.57 -24.29 39.27
CA THR A 99 28.97 -24.03 38.84
C THR A 99 29.05 -22.64 38.22
N PRO A 100 30.02 -21.78 38.62
CA PRO A 100 30.23 -20.51 37.96
C PRO A 100 30.51 -20.68 36.44
N ALA A 101 29.86 -19.86 35.61
CA ALA A 101 30.12 -19.88 34.20
C ALA A 101 31.50 -19.29 33.91
N THR A 102 32.41 -20.12 33.39
CA THR A 102 33.68 -19.64 32.89
C THR A 102 33.42 -18.81 31.62
N ASN A 103 33.58 -17.48 31.70
CA ASN A 103 33.50 -16.60 30.56
C ASN A 103 34.66 -16.89 29.60
N GLN A 104 34.53 -17.86 28.70
CA GLN A 104 35.33 -17.90 27.49
C GLN A 104 34.80 -16.83 26.54
N LEU A 105 35.54 -15.73 26.44
CA LEU A 105 35.44 -14.76 25.34
C LEU A 105 35.74 -15.52 24.03
N GLY A 106 34.71 -15.83 23.25
CA GLY A 106 34.91 -16.29 21.89
C GLY A 106 34.06 -17.45 21.42
N GLU A 107 32.82 -17.53 21.75
CA GLU A 107 31.88 -18.31 20.94
C GLU A 107 31.21 -17.37 19.94
N VAL A 108 31.67 -17.41 18.69
CA VAL A 108 30.88 -16.90 17.56
C VAL A 108 29.68 -17.82 17.47
N VAL A 109 28.62 -17.49 18.16
CA VAL A 109 27.30 -18.10 17.95
C VAL A 109 26.90 -17.67 16.54
N LEU A 110 27.14 -18.55 15.58
CA LEU A 110 26.48 -18.51 14.28
C LEU A 110 24.99 -18.77 14.54
N THR A 111 24.29 -17.76 15.05
CA THR A 111 22.84 -17.72 14.91
C THR A 111 22.58 -17.73 13.43
N ALA A 112 22.10 -18.86 12.90
CA ALA A 112 21.56 -18.92 11.54
C ALA A 112 20.40 -17.93 11.53
N ARG A 113 20.68 -16.67 11.12
CA ARG A 113 19.63 -15.67 10.89
C ARG A 113 18.83 -16.19 9.72
N ARG A 114 17.54 -16.38 9.91
CA ARG A 114 16.63 -16.65 8.80
C ARG A 114 16.87 -15.56 7.74
N PRO A 115 16.88 -15.93 6.46
CA PRO A 115 17.05 -14.92 5.41
C PRO A 115 15.97 -13.86 5.56
N ILE A 116 16.33 -12.60 5.36
CA ILE A 116 15.38 -11.47 5.41
C ILE A 116 14.29 -11.66 4.35
N ILE A 117 14.67 -12.24 3.21
CA ILE A 117 13.81 -12.50 2.06
C ILE A 117 13.80 -14.00 1.80
N GLU A 118 12.61 -14.57 1.66
CA GLU A 118 12.38 -15.97 1.33
C GLU A 118 11.28 -16.08 0.28
N GLN A 119 11.50 -16.84 -0.78
CA GLN A 119 10.45 -17.14 -1.74
C GLN A 119 9.74 -18.42 -1.36
N LYS A 120 8.41 -18.35 -1.20
CA LYS A 120 7.49 -19.46 -0.90
C LYS A 120 6.50 -19.62 -2.05
N GLY A 121 6.77 -20.53 -2.96
CA GLY A 121 5.97 -20.68 -4.18
C GLY A 121 5.96 -19.38 -5.00
N THR A 122 4.80 -18.81 -5.23
CA THR A 122 4.61 -17.56 -5.99
C THR A 122 4.75 -16.28 -5.15
N ARG A 123 4.97 -16.41 -3.84
CA ARG A 123 5.08 -15.29 -2.90
C ARG A 123 6.52 -15.07 -2.46
N ILE A 124 6.90 -13.82 -2.31
CA ILE A 124 8.16 -13.40 -1.70
C ILE A 124 7.85 -12.89 -0.30
N SER A 125 8.39 -13.55 0.72
CA SER A 125 8.20 -13.19 2.13
C SER A 125 9.40 -12.39 2.64
N THR A 126 9.14 -11.26 3.30
CA THR A 126 10.14 -10.43 3.98
C THR A 126 9.88 -10.49 5.48
N ASN A 127 10.85 -10.96 6.25
CA ASN A 127 10.78 -11.02 7.71
C ASN A 127 11.16 -9.66 8.29
N VAL A 128 10.16 -8.92 8.80
CA VAL A 128 10.35 -7.59 9.39
C VAL A 128 10.79 -7.70 10.84
N ALA A 129 10.12 -8.55 11.62
CA ALA A 129 10.32 -8.65 13.06
C ALA A 129 11.73 -9.09 13.48
N GLN A 130 12.44 -9.81 12.62
CA GLN A 130 13.79 -10.32 12.88
C GLN A 130 14.88 -9.58 12.05
N SER A 131 14.54 -8.43 11.48
CA SER A 131 15.45 -7.61 10.67
C SER A 131 15.53 -6.18 11.20
N SER A 132 16.50 -5.41 10.70
CA SER A 132 16.61 -3.98 11.00
C SER A 132 15.45 -3.14 10.41
N LEU A 133 14.64 -3.73 9.53
CA LEU A 133 13.46 -3.08 8.92
C LEU A 133 12.42 -2.65 9.95
N GLN A 134 12.30 -3.36 11.07
CA GLN A 134 11.38 -2.97 12.16
C GLN A 134 11.71 -1.62 12.80
N ASN A 135 12.94 -1.11 12.62
CA ASN A 135 13.41 0.15 13.18
C ASN A 135 13.20 1.35 12.23
N LEU A 136 12.61 1.11 11.04
CA LEU A 136 12.22 2.20 10.15
C LEU A 136 11.15 3.07 10.81
N PRO A 137 11.17 4.40 10.57
CA PRO A 137 10.20 5.31 11.18
C PRO A 137 8.76 5.01 10.76
N ARG A 138 8.53 4.59 9.49
CA ARG A 138 7.19 4.42 8.90
C ARG A 138 7.09 3.19 8.01
N ALA A 139 5.89 2.62 7.93
CA ALA A 139 5.61 1.49 7.04
C ALA A 139 5.78 1.84 5.55
N GLU A 140 5.54 3.08 5.15
CA GLU A 140 5.82 3.55 3.79
C GLU A 140 7.29 3.32 3.40
N MET A 141 8.21 3.70 4.28
CA MET A 141 9.65 3.45 4.07
C MET A 141 9.96 1.96 4.04
N LEU A 142 9.34 1.18 4.94
CA LEU A 142 9.49 -0.27 4.98
C LEU A 142 9.04 -0.94 3.67
N ILE A 143 7.90 -0.54 3.11
CA ILE A 143 7.36 -1.10 1.87
C ILE A 143 8.32 -0.85 0.71
N ASN A 144 8.94 0.31 0.65
CA ASN A 144 9.98 0.61 -0.35
C ASN A 144 11.21 -0.30 -0.23
N PHE A 145 11.44 -0.92 0.93
CA PHE A 145 12.50 -1.94 1.08
C PHE A 145 12.07 -3.35 0.65
N LEU A 146 10.82 -3.58 0.26
CA LEU A 146 10.43 -4.91 -0.25
C LEU A 146 11.08 -5.19 -1.62
N PRO A 147 11.39 -6.47 -1.93
CA PRO A 147 11.96 -6.84 -3.22
C PRO A 147 11.05 -6.43 -4.38
N GLY A 148 11.60 -5.76 -5.39
CA GLY A 148 10.87 -5.36 -6.58
C GLY A 148 9.78 -4.31 -6.37
N VAL A 149 9.67 -3.73 -5.19
CA VAL A 149 8.81 -2.58 -4.91
C VAL A 149 9.61 -1.30 -5.09
N SER A 150 9.05 -0.34 -5.79
CA SER A 150 9.59 1.01 -5.97
C SER A 150 8.48 2.04 -5.82
N THR A 151 8.84 3.28 -5.54
CA THR A 151 7.89 4.39 -5.54
C THR A 151 7.44 4.67 -6.97
N SER A 152 6.11 4.80 -7.18
CA SER A 152 5.57 5.20 -8.48
C SER A 152 5.78 6.68 -8.72
N TYR A 153 6.51 7.04 -9.80
CA TYR A 153 6.75 8.44 -10.17
C TYR A 153 5.59 9.07 -10.95
N THR A 154 4.66 8.26 -11.45
CA THR A 154 3.60 8.73 -12.38
C THR A 154 2.24 8.89 -11.74
N GLY A 155 2.02 8.40 -10.52
CA GLY A 155 0.68 8.42 -9.93
C GLY A 155 0.62 8.41 -8.40
N GLY A 156 1.77 8.53 -7.74
CA GLY A 156 1.88 8.33 -6.28
C GLY A 156 1.70 6.85 -5.87
N GLY A 157 2.17 6.48 -4.68
CA GLY A 157 2.10 5.12 -4.16
C GLY A 157 3.25 4.23 -4.61
N PHE A 158 2.98 2.93 -4.74
CA PHE A 158 4.00 1.90 -5.00
C PHE A 158 3.77 1.21 -6.34
N GLU A 159 4.83 0.77 -6.97
CA GLU A 159 4.84 -0.10 -8.12
C GLU A 159 5.61 -1.39 -7.80
N VAL A 160 5.11 -2.53 -8.28
CA VAL A 160 5.72 -3.84 -8.01
C VAL A 160 6.21 -4.46 -9.30
N PHE A 161 7.52 -4.66 -9.43
CA PHE A 161 8.17 -5.25 -10.61
C PHE A 161 7.64 -4.67 -11.94
N GLY A 162 7.32 -3.36 -11.97
CA GLY A 162 6.80 -2.70 -13.17
C GLY A 162 5.38 -3.11 -13.58
N LYS A 163 4.63 -3.83 -12.74
CA LYS A 163 3.28 -4.32 -13.05
C LYS A 163 2.15 -3.39 -12.65
N GLY A 164 2.48 -2.24 -12.08
CA GLY A 164 1.52 -1.26 -11.57
C GLY A 164 1.29 -1.36 -10.07
N ASN A 165 0.30 -0.63 -9.58
CA ASN A 165 0.04 -0.45 -8.17
C ASN A 165 -0.45 -1.76 -7.51
N PRO A 166 0.12 -2.16 -6.36
CA PRO A 166 -0.38 -3.28 -5.60
C PRO A 166 -1.65 -2.92 -4.83
N ILE A 167 -2.44 -3.93 -4.50
CA ILE A 167 -3.43 -3.84 -3.42
C ILE A 167 -2.83 -4.40 -2.14
N PHE A 168 -3.29 -3.90 -1.02
CA PHE A 168 -2.78 -4.28 0.30
C PHE A 168 -3.81 -5.05 1.10
N PHE A 169 -3.32 -6.00 1.88
CA PHE A 169 -4.07 -6.70 2.90
C PHE A 169 -3.32 -6.60 4.23
N ILE A 170 -4.02 -6.23 5.29
CA ILE A 170 -3.52 -6.28 6.66
C ILE A 170 -4.24 -7.41 7.38
N ASN A 171 -3.49 -8.44 7.82
CA ASN A 171 -4.05 -9.64 8.43
C ASN A 171 -5.21 -10.24 7.62
N ASN A 172 -5.00 -10.41 6.29
CA ASN A 172 -5.96 -10.90 5.29
C ASN A 172 -7.17 -10.00 5.01
N ARG A 173 -7.24 -8.79 5.54
CA ARG A 173 -8.28 -7.80 5.26
C ARG A 173 -7.80 -6.84 4.20
N ARG A 174 -8.58 -6.66 3.14
CA ARG A 174 -8.27 -5.70 2.08
C ARG A 174 -8.24 -4.27 2.62
N VAL A 175 -7.15 -3.58 2.36
CA VAL A 175 -7.00 -2.17 2.65
C VAL A 175 -7.69 -1.36 1.54
N ARG A 176 -8.54 -0.41 1.93
CA ARG A 176 -9.26 0.47 0.99
C ARG A 176 -8.65 1.88 0.95
N ASN A 177 -8.03 2.32 2.04
CA ASN A 177 -7.27 3.56 2.10
C ASN A 177 -5.80 3.22 2.39
N LEU A 178 -4.87 3.68 1.56
CA LEU A 178 -3.43 3.44 1.74
C LEU A 178 -2.88 4.06 3.03
N ASP A 179 -3.56 5.06 3.58
CA ASP A 179 -3.17 5.64 4.87
C ASP A 179 -3.20 4.61 6.00
N ASP A 180 -4.09 3.60 5.92
CA ASP A 180 -4.07 2.46 6.85
C ASP A 180 -2.73 1.70 6.84
N VAL A 181 -2.04 1.71 5.70
CA VAL A 181 -0.72 1.08 5.55
C VAL A 181 0.39 2.05 5.96
N TYR A 182 0.31 3.30 5.52
CA TYR A 182 1.35 4.29 5.76
C TYR A 182 1.57 4.58 7.25
N HIS A 183 0.48 4.55 8.02
CA HIS A 183 0.50 4.80 9.47
C HIS A 183 0.68 3.56 10.34
N LEU A 184 0.97 2.39 9.74
CA LEU A 184 1.41 1.23 10.53
C LEU A 184 2.81 1.47 11.09
N SER A 185 2.99 1.15 12.36
CA SER A 185 4.33 1.06 12.94
C SER A 185 5.05 -0.18 12.40
N PRO A 186 6.25 -0.05 11.80
CA PRO A 186 7.04 -1.21 11.38
C PRO A 186 7.30 -2.22 12.49
N LYS A 187 7.34 -1.76 13.75
CA LYS A 187 7.51 -2.62 14.94
C LYS A 187 6.35 -3.57 15.16
N ASP A 188 5.14 -3.19 14.72
CA ASP A 188 3.94 -4.01 14.83
C ASP A 188 3.86 -5.06 13.72
N ILE A 189 4.70 -4.94 12.68
CA ILE A 189 4.70 -5.85 11.55
C ILE A 189 5.59 -7.07 11.85
N GLU A 190 5.02 -8.27 11.68
CA GLU A 190 5.75 -9.53 11.78
C GLU A 190 6.49 -9.85 10.47
N SER A 191 5.73 -9.84 9.37
CA SER A 191 6.24 -10.13 8.04
C SER A 191 5.39 -9.48 6.97
N ILE A 192 5.95 -9.32 5.78
CA ILE A 192 5.22 -8.87 4.60
C ILE A 192 5.43 -9.90 3.50
N GLU A 193 4.34 -10.35 2.88
CA GLU A 193 4.38 -11.23 1.71
C GLU A 193 3.94 -10.47 0.47
N LEU A 194 4.73 -10.56 -0.57
CA LEU A 194 4.47 -10.00 -1.88
C LEU A 194 4.05 -11.11 -2.84
N GLU A 195 2.81 -11.09 -3.30
CA GLU A 195 2.31 -11.94 -4.38
C GLU A 195 2.38 -11.20 -5.71
N THR A 196 3.34 -11.58 -6.54
CA THR A 196 3.59 -10.93 -7.85
C THR A 196 2.64 -11.41 -8.94
N GLN A 197 1.88 -12.48 -8.68
CA GLN A 197 0.89 -13.07 -9.58
C GLN A 197 -0.42 -13.32 -8.83
N PRO A 198 -1.27 -12.28 -8.68
CA PRO A 198 -2.55 -12.41 -8.04
C PRO A 198 -3.41 -13.48 -8.71
N GLY A 199 -4.10 -14.28 -7.91
CA GLY A 199 -5.01 -15.31 -8.43
C GLY A 199 -6.33 -14.73 -8.95
N ALA A 200 -7.19 -15.61 -9.47
CA ALA A 200 -8.51 -15.26 -10.03
C ALA A 200 -9.47 -14.64 -8.99
N GLU A 201 -9.18 -14.79 -7.70
CA GLU A 201 -9.89 -14.20 -6.58
C GLU A 201 -9.76 -12.67 -6.49
N HIS A 202 -8.77 -12.11 -7.14
CA HIS A 202 -8.59 -10.66 -7.25
C HIS A 202 -9.13 -10.13 -8.58
N ASP A 203 -9.52 -8.85 -8.59
CA ASP A 203 -9.83 -8.17 -9.86
C ASP A 203 -8.58 -8.20 -10.75
N ASN A 204 -8.73 -8.56 -12.01
CA ASN A 204 -7.61 -8.71 -12.93
C ASN A 204 -6.98 -7.37 -13.37
N SER A 205 -7.42 -6.22 -12.82
CA SER A 205 -6.71 -4.95 -12.91
C SER A 205 -5.54 -4.85 -11.93
N VAL A 206 -5.50 -5.73 -10.91
CA VAL A 206 -4.50 -5.72 -9.84
C VAL A 206 -3.13 -6.17 -10.36
N GLY A 207 -2.11 -5.36 -10.13
CA GLY A 207 -0.73 -5.65 -10.54
C GLY A 207 -0.02 -6.67 -9.64
N ALA A 208 -0.22 -6.54 -8.33
CA ALA A 208 0.36 -7.39 -7.29
C ALA A 208 -0.46 -7.29 -6.02
N VAL A 209 -0.23 -8.19 -5.06
CA VAL A 209 -0.85 -8.14 -3.74
C VAL A 209 0.23 -8.13 -2.66
N ILE A 210 0.13 -7.22 -1.71
CA ILE A 210 1.00 -7.13 -0.54
C ILE A 210 0.19 -7.50 0.70
N TYR A 211 0.57 -8.60 1.36
CA TYR A 211 -0.04 -9.07 2.59
C TYR A 211 0.86 -8.67 3.77
N ILE A 212 0.36 -7.80 4.62
CA ILE A 212 1.04 -7.36 5.85
C ILE A 212 0.49 -8.18 7.00
N LYS A 213 1.36 -8.95 7.64
CA LYS A 213 1.05 -9.70 8.84
C LYS A 213 1.54 -8.93 10.05
N LEU A 214 0.63 -8.58 10.94
CA LEU A 214 0.97 -7.91 12.20
C LEU A 214 1.35 -8.92 13.28
N LYS A 215 2.25 -8.51 14.18
CA LYS A 215 2.58 -9.28 15.39
C LYS A 215 1.32 -9.48 16.24
N LYS A 216 1.18 -10.66 16.84
CA LYS A 216 0.08 -10.90 17.79
C LYS A 216 0.33 -10.07 19.03
N LYS A 217 -0.45 -9.02 19.22
CA LYS A 217 -0.43 -8.21 20.44
C LYS A 217 -1.15 -8.97 21.55
N GLN A 218 -0.61 -8.96 22.76
CA GLN A 218 -1.17 -9.70 23.90
C GLN A 218 -1.68 -8.71 24.96
N GLY A 219 -2.93 -8.89 25.40
CA GLY A 219 -3.56 -8.15 26.50
C GLY A 219 -4.73 -7.27 26.06
N ASP A 220 -5.57 -6.90 27.01
CA ASP A 220 -6.65 -5.95 26.88
C ASP A 220 -6.15 -4.54 27.21
N GLY A 221 -6.80 -3.50 26.72
CA GLY A 221 -6.50 -2.12 27.02
C GLY A 221 -6.44 -1.19 25.81
N LEU A 222 -6.03 0.04 26.07
CA LEU A 222 -5.89 1.10 25.07
C LEU A 222 -4.45 1.16 24.56
N SER A 223 -4.27 1.23 23.25
CA SER A 223 -2.99 1.47 22.57
C SER A 223 -3.19 2.46 21.42
N GLY A 224 -2.10 3.05 20.93
CA GLY A 224 -2.21 3.95 19.80
C GLY A 224 -0.90 4.57 19.38
N SER A 225 -0.99 5.41 18.34
CA SER A 225 0.10 6.26 17.85
C SER A 225 -0.40 7.69 17.60
N ILE A 226 0.52 8.63 17.71
CA ILE A 226 0.34 10.02 17.30
C ILE A 226 1.54 10.36 16.42
N GLU A 227 1.26 10.82 15.23
CA GLU A 227 2.25 11.16 14.21
C GLU A 227 2.04 12.60 13.75
N ASN A 228 3.13 13.32 13.55
CA ASN A 228 3.11 14.62 12.91
C ASN A 228 4.32 14.75 12.00
N GLU A 229 4.09 15.27 10.80
CA GLU A 229 5.12 15.55 9.80
C GLU A 229 4.98 16.97 9.28
N GLU A 230 6.10 17.69 9.26
CA GLU A 230 6.23 19.01 8.69
C GLU A 230 7.18 19.00 7.50
N TYR A 231 6.78 19.61 6.40
CA TYR A 231 7.57 19.77 5.20
C TYR A 231 7.76 21.25 4.93
N PHE A 232 8.97 21.70 5.09
CA PHE A 232 9.37 23.10 4.87
C PHE A 232 9.90 23.24 3.45
N ARG A 233 9.16 23.94 2.60
CA ARG A 233 9.53 24.29 1.23
C ARG A 233 9.92 25.76 1.15
N LYS A 234 10.54 26.17 0.04
CA LYS A 234 10.93 27.58 -0.16
C LYS A 234 9.74 28.54 -0.03
N ASN A 235 8.60 28.19 -0.65
CA ASN A 235 7.42 29.05 -0.71
C ASN A 235 6.21 28.48 0.05
N GLY A 236 6.34 27.34 0.74
CA GLY A 236 5.20 26.69 1.36
C GLY A 236 5.52 25.83 2.58
N LEU A 237 4.51 25.54 3.34
CA LEU A 237 4.51 24.64 4.48
C LEU A 237 3.47 23.55 4.27
N HIS A 238 3.84 22.31 4.51
CA HIS A 238 2.92 21.20 4.47
C HIS A 238 2.97 20.46 5.80
N ASN A 239 1.81 20.27 6.41
CA ASN A 239 1.63 19.53 7.65
C ASN A 239 0.77 18.29 7.42
N ASN A 240 1.16 17.19 8.05
CA ASN A 240 0.41 15.95 8.06
C ASN A 240 0.36 15.41 9.49
N SER A 241 -0.82 15.28 10.06
CA SER A 241 -1.03 14.88 11.44
C SER A 241 -2.00 13.71 11.52
N TRP A 242 -1.65 12.69 12.32
CA TRP A 242 -2.44 11.47 12.48
C TRP A 242 -2.50 11.04 13.95
N ALA A 243 -3.64 10.51 14.34
CA ALA A 243 -3.83 9.86 15.62
C ALA A 243 -4.57 8.53 15.39
N ASN A 244 -3.99 7.43 15.86
CA ASN A 244 -4.56 6.11 15.79
C ASN A 244 -4.78 5.59 17.22
N LEU A 245 -6.00 5.21 17.54
CA LEU A 245 -6.38 4.66 18.84
C LEU A 245 -7.00 3.29 18.62
N ASN A 246 -6.63 2.34 19.47
CA ASN A 246 -7.19 0.99 19.46
C ASN A 246 -7.50 0.58 20.91
N TYR A 247 -8.74 0.22 21.17
CA TYR A 247 -9.17 -0.31 22.44
C TYR A 247 -9.62 -1.75 22.31
N ARG A 248 -9.01 -2.64 23.07
CA ARG A 248 -9.35 -4.06 23.12
C ARG A 248 -9.94 -4.46 24.45
N SER A 249 -11.02 -5.21 24.39
CA SER A 249 -11.64 -5.88 25.53
C SER A 249 -12.04 -7.31 25.15
N GLY A 250 -11.35 -8.31 25.69
CA GLY A 250 -11.58 -9.73 25.41
C GLY A 250 -11.49 -10.05 23.90
N LYS A 251 -12.63 -10.32 23.29
CA LYS A 251 -12.76 -10.72 21.88
C LYS A 251 -13.08 -9.55 20.94
N THR A 252 -13.22 -8.35 21.44
CA THR A 252 -13.60 -7.16 20.68
C THR A 252 -12.47 -6.17 20.61
N ASP A 253 -12.19 -5.67 19.40
CA ASP A 253 -11.31 -4.55 19.14
C ASP A 253 -12.14 -3.38 18.58
N LEU A 254 -11.98 -2.20 19.15
CA LEU A 254 -12.51 -0.94 18.64
C LEU A 254 -11.35 -0.07 18.18
N PHE A 255 -11.49 0.60 17.06
CA PHE A 255 -10.44 1.50 16.58
C PHE A 255 -10.99 2.82 16.06
N LEU A 256 -10.18 3.87 16.24
CA LEU A 256 -10.44 5.22 15.80
C LEU A 256 -9.16 5.76 15.17
N ASN A 257 -9.24 6.22 13.92
CA ASN A 257 -8.14 6.91 13.25
C ASN A 257 -8.65 8.32 12.86
N ILE A 258 -7.85 9.34 13.12
CA ILE A 258 -8.12 10.73 12.79
C ILE A 258 -6.91 11.26 12.03
N GLY A 259 -7.16 11.85 10.86
CA GLY A 259 -6.15 12.46 10.01
C GLY A 259 -6.47 13.90 9.68
N ALA A 260 -5.45 14.73 9.59
CA ALA A 260 -5.53 16.09 9.10
C ALA A 260 -4.33 16.39 8.22
N TYR A 261 -4.60 16.93 7.06
CA TYR A 261 -3.62 17.31 6.06
C TYR A 261 -3.80 18.79 5.75
N ASN A 262 -2.71 19.54 5.73
CA ASN A 262 -2.71 20.95 5.38
C ASN A 262 -1.50 21.26 4.50
N ASN A 263 -1.74 21.57 3.24
CA ASN A 263 -0.71 21.97 2.28
C ASN A 263 -0.91 23.46 2.01
N PHE A 264 -0.11 24.29 2.65
CA PHE A 264 -0.14 25.73 2.46
C PHE A 264 0.89 26.13 1.39
N LYS A 265 0.38 26.71 0.29
CA LYS A 265 1.18 27.29 -0.77
C LYS A 265 2.12 26.29 -1.49
N ASN A 266 1.56 25.24 -2.06
CA ASN A 266 2.32 24.37 -2.97
C ASN A 266 2.56 25.09 -4.30
N HIS A 267 3.77 25.59 -4.47
CA HIS A 267 4.16 26.41 -5.59
C HIS A 267 4.77 25.57 -6.72
N PHE A 268 4.35 25.81 -7.95
CA PHE A 268 4.97 25.17 -9.11
C PHE A 268 4.96 26.05 -10.35
N TYR A 269 5.92 25.80 -11.23
CA TYR A 269 6.02 26.41 -12.55
C TYR A 269 5.73 25.37 -13.63
N ARG A 270 4.94 25.77 -14.63
CA ARG A 270 4.65 24.93 -15.78
C ARG A 270 4.82 25.72 -17.07
N ASN A 271 5.62 25.16 -17.99
CA ASN A 271 5.74 25.68 -19.34
C ASN A 271 5.14 24.66 -20.29
N ASN A 272 4.21 25.08 -21.14
CA ASN A 272 3.64 24.21 -22.16
C ASN A 272 3.86 24.86 -23.54
N GLU A 273 4.08 24.00 -24.52
CA GLU A 273 4.07 24.34 -25.93
C GLU A 273 3.15 23.35 -26.64
N LEU A 274 2.16 23.89 -27.37
CA LEU A 274 1.24 23.15 -28.20
C LEU A 274 1.40 23.62 -29.62
N GLN A 275 1.76 22.72 -30.55
CA GLN A 275 2.00 23.05 -31.95
C GLN A 275 1.21 22.11 -32.87
N THR A 276 0.56 22.67 -33.89
CA THR A 276 -0.06 21.91 -34.98
C THR A 276 0.82 21.96 -36.24
N PHE A 277 0.84 20.85 -37.00
CA PHE A 277 1.58 20.72 -38.25
C PHE A 277 0.66 20.68 -39.47
N THR A 278 -0.62 20.99 -39.28
CA THR A 278 -1.63 20.94 -40.35
C THR A 278 -1.54 22.14 -41.29
N THR A 279 -1.75 21.90 -42.57
CA THR A 279 -1.91 22.95 -43.58
C THR A 279 -3.39 23.37 -43.66
N PRO A 280 -3.72 24.66 -44.00
CA PRO A 280 -2.82 25.71 -44.48
C PRO A 280 -2.13 26.53 -43.38
N HIS A 281 -2.47 26.30 -42.09
CA HIS A 281 -1.97 27.14 -41.02
C HIS A 281 -1.32 26.29 -39.91
N GLN A 282 -0.08 26.60 -39.60
CA GLN A 282 0.60 26.07 -38.44
C GLN A 282 0.36 26.98 -37.23
N TRP A 283 -0.19 26.43 -36.16
CA TRP A 283 -0.41 27.12 -34.91
C TRP A 283 0.60 26.66 -33.86
N ARG A 284 1.09 27.61 -33.07
CA ARG A 284 1.91 27.33 -31.88
C ARG A 284 1.40 28.18 -30.74
N VAL A 285 1.01 27.54 -29.65
CA VAL A 285 0.61 28.19 -28.40
C VAL A 285 1.66 27.88 -27.36
N THR A 286 2.25 28.91 -26.78
CA THR A 286 3.17 28.77 -25.63
C THR A 286 2.50 29.33 -24.38
N THR A 287 2.65 28.64 -23.24
CA THR A 287 2.13 29.09 -21.95
C THR A 287 3.22 28.98 -20.88
N ASN A 288 3.35 30.05 -20.09
CA ASN A 288 4.16 30.05 -18.86
C ASN A 288 3.19 30.24 -17.69
N GLU A 289 3.16 29.30 -16.81
CA GLU A 289 2.19 29.21 -15.71
C GLU A 289 2.90 29.19 -14.37
N VAL A 290 2.40 29.97 -13.43
CA VAL A 290 2.77 29.93 -12.01
C VAL A 290 1.52 29.63 -11.21
N SER A 291 1.57 28.62 -10.37
CA SER A 291 0.41 28.21 -9.58
C SER A 291 0.76 28.03 -8.11
N ASP A 292 -0.10 28.55 -7.25
CA ASP A 292 -0.09 28.38 -5.81
C ASP A 292 -1.31 27.57 -5.38
N ASN A 293 -1.12 26.38 -4.86
CA ASN A 293 -2.20 25.51 -4.38
C ASN A 293 -2.23 25.45 -2.86
N ASN A 294 -3.43 25.61 -2.29
CA ASN A 294 -3.69 25.40 -0.88
C ASN A 294 -4.70 24.28 -0.74
N ASP A 295 -4.26 23.14 -0.20
CA ASP A 295 -5.13 21.98 0.02
C ASP A 295 -5.23 21.67 1.51
N LYS A 296 -6.46 21.45 1.98
CA LYS A 296 -6.71 20.97 3.34
C LYS A 296 -7.65 19.80 3.28
N SER A 297 -7.39 18.80 4.08
CA SER A 297 -8.33 17.70 4.25
C SER A 297 -8.32 17.21 5.69
N ALA A 298 -9.44 16.64 6.08
CA ALA A 298 -9.57 15.95 7.36
C ALA A 298 -10.33 14.65 7.12
N GLU A 299 -9.98 13.63 7.89
CA GLU A 299 -10.63 12.33 7.81
C GLU A 299 -10.76 11.68 9.16
N VAL A 300 -11.79 10.87 9.30
CA VAL A 300 -12.05 10.07 10.48
C VAL A 300 -12.47 8.67 10.04
N LYS A 301 -11.87 7.65 10.67
CA LYS A 301 -12.23 6.26 10.51
C LYS A 301 -12.54 5.65 11.86
N VAL A 302 -13.70 5.02 11.96
CA VAL A 302 -14.10 4.23 13.13
C VAL A 302 -14.42 2.81 12.70
N GLY A 303 -14.19 1.86 13.58
CA GLY A 303 -14.57 0.50 13.29
C GLY A 303 -14.38 -0.44 14.46
N PHE A 304 -14.83 -1.66 14.25
CA PHE A 304 -14.68 -2.73 15.22
C PHE A 304 -14.39 -4.06 14.55
N SER A 305 -13.83 -4.98 15.32
CA SER A 305 -13.83 -6.41 15.01
C SER A 305 -14.19 -7.21 16.24
N HIS A 306 -14.89 -8.34 16.05
CA HIS A 306 -15.29 -9.23 17.10
C HIS A 306 -15.08 -10.69 16.71
N ASP A 307 -14.37 -11.44 17.55
CA ASP A 307 -14.16 -12.87 17.39
C ASP A 307 -15.24 -13.61 18.19
N PHE A 308 -16.29 -14.15 17.54
CA PHE A 308 -17.28 -15.00 18.22
C PHE A 308 -16.61 -16.24 18.80
N SER A 309 -15.66 -16.80 18.06
CA SER A 309 -14.87 -17.96 18.41
C SER A 309 -13.49 -17.89 17.73
N ASP A 310 -12.64 -18.86 17.97
CA ASP A 310 -11.36 -19.00 17.24
C ASP A 310 -11.56 -19.30 15.73
N LYS A 311 -12.80 -19.59 15.32
CA LYS A 311 -13.16 -19.98 13.95
C LYS A 311 -13.98 -18.92 13.21
N HIS A 312 -14.61 -17.97 13.90
CA HIS A 312 -15.55 -17.02 13.31
C HIS A 312 -15.32 -15.60 13.81
N ALA A 313 -15.19 -14.68 12.89
CA ALA A 313 -14.99 -13.26 13.16
C ALA A 313 -15.87 -12.38 12.24
N ILE A 314 -16.30 -11.25 12.78
CA ILE A 314 -16.93 -10.16 12.01
C ILE A 314 -16.21 -8.86 12.28
N GLY A 315 -16.41 -7.89 11.43
CA GLY A 315 -16.05 -6.52 11.70
C GLY A 315 -16.68 -5.57 10.70
N ALA A 316 -16.71 -4.31 11.09
CA ALA A 316 -17.15 -3.24 10.24
C ALA A 316 -16.34 -1.98 10.50
N SER A 317 -16.22 -1.15 9.48
CA SER A 317 -15.60 0.17 9.59
C SER A 317 -16.30 1.17 8.68
N VAL A 318 -16.31 2.42 9.13
CA VAL A 318 -16.75 3.56 8.35
C VAL A 318 -15.62 4.60 8.36
N TRP A 319 -15.30 5.11 7.20
CA TRP A 319 -14.33 6.18 6.99
C TRP A 319 -15.02 7.34 6.27
N GLY A 320 -14.83 8.54 6.76
CA GLY A 320 -15.30 9.76 6.14
C GLY A 320 -14.16 10.75 5.99
N GLY A 321 -14.04 11.33 4.79
CA GLY A 321 -13.07 12.35 4.47
C GLY A 321 -13.72 13.58 3.86
N ILE A 322 -13.18 14.74 4.15
CA ILE A 322 -13.61 16.02 3.59
C ILE A 322 -12.39 16.87 3.21
N THR A 323 -12.40 17.35 1.96
CA THR A 323 -11.61 18.50 1.55
C THR A 323 -12.56 19.69 1.57
N PRO A 324 -12.45 20.61 2.55
CA PRO A 324 -13.33 21.76 2.64
C PRO A 324 -13.05 22.74 1.51
N TYR A 325 -13.86 23.80 1.37
CA TYR A 325 -13.72 24.89 0.37
C TYR A 325 -12.35 25.59 0.36
N SER A 326 -11.43 25.19 1.20
CA SER A 326 -10.07 25.69 1.23
C SER A 326 -9.13 25.01 0.23
N GLY A 327 -9.60 24.06 -0.60
CA GLY A 327 -8.91 23.62 -1.81
C GLY A 327 -8.91 24.76 -2.82
N HIS A 328 -8.06 25.77 -2.58
CA HIS A 328 -7.96 26.98 -3.40
C HIS A 328 -6.65 26.96 -4.18
N ALA A 329 -6.77 27.01 -5.50
CA ALA A 329 -5.62 27.16 -6.37
C ALA A 329 -5.73 28.48 -7.16
N TYR A 330 -4.73 29.32 -7.02
CA TYR A 330 -4.58 30.51 -7.85
C TYR A 330 -3.47 30.31 -8.86
N THR A 331 -3.79 30.54 -10.14
CA THR A 331 -2.85 30.32 -11.24
C THR A 331 -2.81 31.53 -12.13
N GLN A 332 -1.61 32.03 -12.40
CA GLN A 332 -1.35 33.02 -13.46
C GLN A 332 -0.66 32.33 -14.62
N GLN A 333 -1.16 32.59 -15.82
CA GLN A 333 -0.67 31.98 -17.03
C GLN A 333 -0.47 33.05 -18.12
N GLU A 334 0.77 33.28 -18.51
CA GLU A 334 1.08 34.05 -19.70
C GLU A 334 0.95 33.16 -20.93
N THR A 335 0.26 33.65 -21.97
CA THR A 335 0.06 32.93 -23.23
C THR A 335 0.56 33.73 -24.42
N ALA A 336 1.13 33.05 -25.42
CA ALA A 336 1.43 33.63 -26.72
C ALA A 336 1.01 32.65 -27.83
N THR A 337 0.20 33.13 -28.76
CA THR A 337 -0.28 32.35 -29.90
C THR A 337 0.35 32.87 -31.18
N TYR A 338 0.92 31.93 -31.93
CA TYR A 338 1.56 32.19 -33.22
C TYR A 338 0.80 31.47 -34.32
N ARG A 339 0.67 32.11 -35.46
CA ARG A 339 0.18 31.54 -36.72
C ARG A 339 1.25 31.72 -37.77
N ASN A 340 1.75 30.63 -38.38
CA ASN A 340 2.87 30.65 -39.31
C ASN A 340 4.06 31.51 -38.78
N ASN A 341 4.43 31.37 -37.53
CA ASN A 341 5.47 32.09 -36.80
C ASN A 341 5.19 33.59 -36.50
N ALA A 342 4.07 34.14 -36.91
CA ALA A 342 3.66 35.50 -36.54
C ALA A 342 2.81 35.47 -35.26
N ILE A 343 3.08 36.34 -34.29
CA ILE A 343 2.26 36.48 -33.08
C ILE A 343 0.91 37.07 -33.48
N ILE A 344 -0.17 36.38 -33.10
CA ILE A 344 -1.54 36.80 -33.36
C ILE A 344 -2.35 37.06 -32.09
N ALA A 345 -1.92 36.52 -30.96
CA ALA A 345 -2.49 36.81 -29.66
C ALA A 345 -1.42 36.75 -28.56
N LYS A 346 -1.56 37.63 -27.59
CA LYS A 346 -0.85 37.61 -26.31
C LYS A 346 -1.88 37.72 -25.21
N GLY A 347 -1.79 36.89 -24.19
CA GLY A 347 -2.75 36.86 -23.08
C GLY A 347 -2.10 36.73 -21.73
N LEU A 348 -2.80 37.23 -20.73
CA LEU A 348 -2.59 36.92 -19.34
C LEU A 348 -3.89 36.32 -18.82
N ASN A 349 -3.82 35.06 -18.38
CA ASN A 349 -4.96 34.32 -17.87
C ASN A 349 -4.80 34.17 -16.38
N GLU A 350 -5.87 34.39 -15.63
CA GLU A 350 -5.94 34.24 -14.19
C GLU A 350 -7.02 33.22 -13.87
N TYR A 351 -6.61 32.14 -13.19
CA TYR A 351 -7.49 31.08 -12.75
C TYR A 351 -7.64 31.15 -11.25
N ASP A 352 -8.87 31.18 -10.78
CA ASP A 352 -9.24 31.04 -9.39
C ASP A 352 -10.09 29.77 -9.25
N GLN A 353 -9.53 28.75 -8.56
CA GLN A 353 -10.11 27.41 -8.52
C GLN A 353 -10.42 26.99 -7.09
N PHE A 354 -11.65 26.50 -6.87
CA PHE A 354 -12.10 25.94 -5.62
C PHE A 354 -12.52 24.49 -5.81
N ASN A 355 -11.97 23.61 -4.99
CA ASN A 355 -12.30 22.20 -4.99
C ASN A 355 -12.85 21.79 -3.62
N GLN A 356 -13.99 21.13 -3.61
CA GLN A 356 -14.54 20.48 -2.43
C GLN A 356 -14.81 19.01 -2.72
N ASN A 357 -14.22 18.12 -1.93
CA ASN A 357 -14.47 16.69 -2.02
C ASN A 357 -15.04 16.18 -0.69
N LYS A 358 -15.97 15.24 -0.77
CA LYS A 358 -16.53 14.50 0.36
C LYS A 358 -16.54 13.03 0.02
N ASP A 359 -15.91 12.23 0.85
CA ASP A 359 -15.79 10.80 0.69
C ASP A 359 -16.41 10.08 1.87
N LEU A 360 -17.09 8.98 1.59
CA LEU A 360 -17.64 8.07 2.59
C LEU A 360 -17.38 6.63 2.14
N ASN A 361 -16.64 5.87 2.92
CA ASN A 361 -16.40 4.46 2.69
C ASN A 361 -16.91 3.66 3.88
N ALA A 362 -17.64 2.59 3.62
CA ALA A 362 -18.04 1.62 4.63
C ALA A 362 -17.67 0.22 4.17
N ASN A 363 -17.19 -0.59 5.11
CA ASN A 363 -16.88 -1.98 4.87
C ASN A 363 -17.44 -2.82 6.01
N ALA A 364 -18.03 -3.95 5.69
CA ALA A 364 -18.35 -5.01 6.64
C ALA A 364 -17.81 -6.33 6.12
N TYR A 365 -17.28 -7.16 7.00
CA TYR A 365 -16.76 -8.46 6.62
C TYR A 365 -17.19 -9.55 7.62
N TYR A 366 -17.24 -10.77 7.09
CA TYR A 366 -17.30 -12.00 7.86
C TYR A 366 -16.20 -12.95 7.41
N GLU A 367 -15.50 -13.55 8.35
CA GLU A 367 -14.55 -14.62 8.12
C GLU A 367 -14.94 -15.81 9.00
N GLY A 368 -15.09 -16.99 8.39
CA GLY A 368 -15.52 -18.18 9.10
C GLY A 368 -14.89 -19.46 8.60
N LYS A 369 -14.44 -20.30 9.54
CA LYS A 369 -13.98 -21.66 9.30
C LYS A 369 -15.19 -22.59 9.40
N LEU A 370 -15.90 -22.81 8.28
CA LEU A 370 -17.15 -23.59 8.23
C LEU A 370 -16.90 -25.05 8.56
N THR A 371 -15.76 -25.58 8.09
CA THR A 371 -15.23 -26.90 8.47
C THR A 371 -13.72 -26.80 8.62
N ASP A 372 -13.05 -27.86 9.05
CA ASP A 372 -11.58 -27.85 9.14
C ASP A 372 -10.89 -27.67 7.77
N LYS A 373 -11.60 -27.94 6.67
CA LYS A 373 -11.09 -27.85 5.30
C LYS A 373 -11.73 -26.74 4.47
N LEU A 374 -12.73 -26.02 5.00
CA LEU A 374 -13.48 -25.01 4.26
C LEU A 374 -13.57 -23.72 5.08
N LYS A 375 -13.04 -22.62 4.51
CA LYS A 375 -13.18 -21.27 5.02
C LYS A 375 -14.05 -20.43 4.07
N LEU A 376 -14.83 -19.52 4.65
CA LEU A 376 -15.60 -18.51 3.94
C LEU A 376 -15.11 -17.12 4.37
N GLN A 377 -14.87 -16.26 3.38
CA GLN A 377 -14.66 -14.83 3.56
C GLN A 377 -15.73 -14.09 2.75
N THR A 378 -16.39 -13.15 3.38
CA THR A 378 -17.39 -12.28 2.74
C THR A 378 -17.08 -10.84 3.06
N ASP A 379 -17.07 -9.98 2.04
CA ASP A 379 -16.88 -8.55 2.16
C ASP A 379 -18.04 -7.81 1.51
N ILE A 380 -18.54 -6.79 2.18
CA ILE A 380 -19.51 -5.83 1.65
C ILE A 380 -18.86 -4.45 1.75
N ASP A 381 -18.74 -3.78 0.61
CA ASP A 381 -18.16 -2.45 0.53
C ASP A 381 -19.18 -1.45 -0.01
N TYR A 382 -19.13 -0.24 0.53
CA TYR A 382 -19.77 0.94 -0.02
C TYR A 382 -18.75 2.06 -0.15
N ILE A 383 -18.71 2.72 -1.31
CA ILE A 383 -17.91 3.92 -1.55
C ILE A 383 -18.82 4.98 -2.13
N GLY A 384 -18.94 6.11 -1.44
CA GLY A 384 -19.65 7.30 -1.88
C GLY A 384 -18.68 8.47 -2.01
N GLN A 385 -18.71 9.16 -3.14
CA GLN A 385 -17.87 10.33 -3.40
C GLN A 385 -18.73 11.45 -3.97
N ARG A 386 -18.49 12.66 -3.50
CA ARG A 386 -19.05 13.89 -4.06
C ARG A 386 -17.94 14.91 -4.25
N SER A 387 -17.89 15.51 -5.42
CA SER A 387 -16.98 16.61 -5.72
C SER A 387 -17.75 17.81 -6.25
N ASN A 388 -17.30 18.98 -5.86
CA ASN A 388 -17.79 20.28 -6.36
C ASN A 388 -16.56 21.12 -6.70
N ASN A 389 -16.36 21.37 -7.98
CA ASN A 389 -15.23 22.10 -8.53
C ASN A 389 -15.71 23.36 -9.22
N GLN A 390 -15.19 24.51 -8.83
CA GLN A 390 -15.48 25.79 -9.44
C GLN A 390 -14.20 26.41 -9.94
N THR A 391 -14.24 27.01 -11.12
CA THR A 391 -13.12 27.74 -11.71
C THR A 391 -13.64 29.04 -12.32
N ASP A 392 -13.14 30.15 -11.82
CA ASP A 392 -13.25 31.44 -12.48
C ASP A 392 -11.97 31.69 -13.26
N LEU A 393 -12.09 31.86 -14.57
CA LEU A 393 -11.02 32.15 -15.48
C LEU A 393 -11.25 33.56 -16.09
N ILE A 394 -10.27 34.44 -15.97
CA ILE A 394 -10.24 35.71 -16.63
C ILE A 394 -9.12 35.66 -17.68
N GLU A 395 -9.49 35.78 -18.95
CA GLU A 395 -8.54 35.80 -20.07
C GLU A 395 -8.40 37.25 -20.54
N HIS A 396 -7.25 37.86 -20.35
CA HIS A 396 -6.90 39.17 -20.86
C HIS A 396 -6.16 39.05 -22.19
N ASN A 397 -6.71 39.62 -23.25
CA ASN A 397 -6.00 39.75 -24.51
C ASN A 397 -5.20 41.08 -24.49
N LEU A 398 -3.87 40.94 -24.41
CA LEU A 398 -2.97 42.10 -24.30
C LEU A 398 -2.78 42.89 -25.60
N LEU A 399 -3.16 42.31 -26.77
CA LEU A 399 -3.08 43.01 -28.05
C LEU A 399 -4.32 43.86 -28.31
N THR A 400 -5.50 43.42 -27.86
CA THR A 400 -6.77 44.11 -28.08
C THR A 400 -7.28 44.84 -26.83
N SER A 401 -6.59 44.69 -25.70
CA SER A 401 -7.01 45.23 -24.39
C SER A 401 -8.43 44.79 -23.97
N SER A 402 -8.86 43.60 -24.44
CA SER A 402 -10.15 43.01 -24.09
C SER A 402 -9.96 41.91 -23.01
N ALA A 403 -11.02 41.68 -22.24
CA ALA A 403 -11.04 40.58 -21.26
C ALA A 403 -12.30 39.73 -21.45
N GLN A 404 -12.14 38.42 -21.29
CA GLN A 404 -13.26 37.47 -21.28
C GLN A 404 -13.27 36.74 -19.92
N LYS A 405 -14.44 36.62 -19.32
CA LYS A 405 -14.62 35.81 -18.11
C LYS A 405 -15.30 34.49 -18.46
N VAL A 406 -14.67 33.38 -18.08
CA VAL A 406 -15.21 32.03 -18.20
C VAL A 406 -15.44 31.49 -16.77
N HIS A 407 -16.67 31.11 -16.47
CA HIS A 407 -17.05 30.47 -15.23
C HIS A 407 -17.37 29.02 -15.51
N LYS A 408 -16.74 28.11 -14.76
CA LYS A 408 -16.92 26.66 -14.87
C LYS A 408 -17.36 26.13 -13.53
N HIS A 409 -18.38 25.29 -13.54
CA HIS A 409 -18.87 24.60 -12.36
C HIS A 409 -19.14 23.14 -12.67
N GLN A 410 -18.43 22.24 -12.00
CA GLN A 410 -18.58 20.80 -12.15
C GLN A 410 -19.02 20.18 -10.83
N GLU A 411 -20.15 19.51 -10.86
CA GLU A 411 -20.60 18.67 -9.76
C GLU A 411 -20.56 17.19 -10.19
N ALA A 412 -19.97 16.33 -9.35
CA ALA A 412 -20.00 14.92 -9.59
C ALA A 412 -20.34 14.14 -8.32
N SER A 413 -21.15 13.10 -8.48
CA SER A 413 -21.45 12.15 -7.40
C SER A 413 -21.30 10.73 -7.91
N SER A 414 -20.58 9.91 -7.14
CA SER A 414 -20.37 8.50 -7.44
C SER A 414 -20.74 7.66 -6.25
N ASN A 415 -21.42 6.52 -6.50
CA ASN A 415 -21.66 5.50 -5.49
C ASN A 415 -21.31 4.13 -6.06
N TRP A 416 -20.67 3.33 -5.25
CA TRP A 416 -20.25 1.98 -5.60
C TRP A 416 -20.54 1.03 -4.45
N TRP A 417 -21.26 -0.05 -4.74
CA TRP A 417 -21.49 -1.17 -3.86
C TRP A 417 -20.77 -2.40 -4.38
N ASN A 418 -20.17 -3.15 -3.51
CA ASN A 418 -19.52 -4.39 -3.85
C ASN A 418 -19.80 -5.46 -2.80
N LEU A 419 -20.21 -6.63 -3.24
CA LEU A 419 -20.37 -7.84 -2.43
C LEU A 419 -19.45 -8.92 -3.00
N LYS A 420 -18.58 -9.45 -2.18
CA LYS A 420 -17.67 -10.53 -2.55
C LYS A 420 -17.76 -11.66 -1.55
N ALA A 421 -17.94 -12.90 -2.05
CA ALA A 421 -17.87 -14.12 -1.27
C ALA A 421 -16.77 -15.02 -1.83
N THR A 422 -15.85 -15.45 -0.97
CA THR A 422 -14.71 -16.30 -1.35
C THR A 422 -14.67 -17.53 -0.45
N PHE A 423 -14.64 -18.69 -1.05
CA PHE A 423 -14.46 -19.98 -0.39
C PHE A 423 -13.04 -20.48 -0.61
N LEU A 424 -12.37 -20.85 0.46
CA LEU A 424 -11.06 -21.49 0.45
C LEU A 424 -11.23 -22.93 0.96
N GLN A 425 -11.06 -23.89 0.07
CA GLN A 425 -11.28 -25.30 0.35
C GLN A 425 -10.00 -26.11 0.18
N GLN A 426 -9.59 -26.81 1.22
CA GLN A 426 -8.47 -27.74 1.16
C GLN A 426 -8.95 -29.09 0.63
N ILE A 427 -8.37 -29.55 -0.48
CA ILE A 427 -8.69 -30.85 -1.12
C ILE A 427 -7.39 -31.63 -1.29
N GLY A 428 -7.18 -32.64 -0.44
CA GLY A 428 -5.91 -33.38 -0.40
C GLY A 428 -4.73 -32.42 -0.11
N LYS A 429 -3.73 -32.44 -0.98
CA LYS A 429 -2.56 -31.54 -0.91
C LYS A 429 -2.80 -30.18 -1.60
N GLY A 430 -3.91 -30.05 -2.34
CA GLY A 430 -4.24 -28.84 -3.10
C GLY A 430 -5.22 -27.93 -2.37
N ALA A 431 -5.29 -26.69 -2.77
CA ALA A 431 -6.23 -25.68 -2.28
C ALA A 431 -7.05 -25.12 -3.46
N LEU A 432 -8.36 -25.19 -3.35
CA LEU A 432 -9.32 -24.58 -4.27
C LEU A 432 -9.83 -23.29 -3.66
N ASN A 433 -9.64 -22.18 -4.36
CA ASN A 433 -10.16 -20.87 -4.02
C ASN A 433 -11.19 -20.49 -5.07
N TYR A 434 -12.46 -20.30 -4.69
CA TYR A 434 -13.56 -20.02 -5.62
C TYR A 434 -14.57 -19.08 -5.00
N GLY A 435 -15.33 -18.40 -5.85
CA GLY A 435 -16.30 -17.45 -5.33
C GLY A 435 -16.98 -16.60 -6.39
N THR A 436 -17.66 -15.58 -5.90
CA THR A 436 -18.38 -14.60 -6.71
C THR A 436 -18.16 -13.19 -6.20
N GLU A 437 -18.27 -12.23 -7.12
CA GLU A 437 -18.22 -10.82 -6.84
C GLU A 437 -19.31 -10.10 -7.62
N LEU A 438 -20.13 -9.31 -6.93
CA LEU A 438 -21.21 -8.52 -7.50
C LEU A 438 -20.95 -7.05 -7.17
N SER A 439 -20.98 -6.19 -8.17
CA SER A 439 -20.84 -4.76 -7.94
C SER A 439 -21.86 -3.96 -8.72
N ASN A 440 -22.28 -2.84 -8.13
CA ASN A 440 -23.13 -1.86 -8.75
C ASN A 440 -22.51 -0.48 -8.52
N GLN A 441 -22.23 0.20 -9.59
CA GLN A 441 -21.61 1.52 -9.58
C GLN A 441 -22.41 2.47 -10.45
N TYR A 442 -22.55 3.71 -9.98
CA TYR A 442 -22.99 4.79 -10.84
C TYR A 442 -22.22 6.09 -10.56
N ARG A 443 -22.14 6.93 -11.57
CA ARG A 443 -21.63 8.29 -11.47
C ARG A 443 -22.57 9.23 -12.21
N LYS A 444 -23.02 10.27 -11.53
CA LYS A 444 -23.70 11.41 -12.14
C LYS A 444 -22.74 12.60 -12.18
N GLU A 445 -22.73 13.32 -13.28
CA GLU A 445 -21.88 14.48 -13.50
C GLU A 445 -22.65 15.56 -14.24
N THR A 446 -22.58 16.76 -13.71
CA THR A 446 -23.13 17.99 -14.31
C THR A 446 -21.97 18.95 -14.51
N TYR A 447 -21.83 19.47 -15.69
CA TYR A 447 -20.80 20.43 -16.04
C TYR A 447 -21.47 21.67 -16.64
N ASN A 448 -21.34 22.82 -15.97
CA ASN A 448 -21.84 24.11 -16.42
C ASN A 448 -20.66 25.00 -16.77
N ASP A 449 -20.59 25.41 -18.00
CA ASP A 449 -19.55 26.27 -18.55
C ASP A 449 -20.26 27.35 -19.39
N ASN A 450 -19.99 28.63 -19.13
CA ASN A 450 -20.59 29.71 -19.90
C ASN A 450 -20.00 29.84 -21.30
N ALA A 451 -18.91 29.11 -21.62
CA ALA A 451 -18.32 29.03 -22.95
C ALA A 451 -18.85 27.85 -23.78
N LEU A 452 -19.32 26.76 -23.13
CA LEU A 452 -19.71 25.52 -23.80
C LEU A 452 -20.99 24.96 -23.18
N THR A 453 -21.91 24.45 -24.01
CA THR A 453 -23.10 23.74 -23.54
C THR A 453 -22.79 22.24 -23.42
N THR A 454 -23.01 21.65 -22.25
CA THR A 454 -22.77 20.23 -21.99
C THR A 454 -24.02 19.57 -21.42
N PRO A 455 -24.30 18.28 -21.75
CA PRO A 455 -25.42 17.55 -21.17
C PRO A 455 -25.10 17.07 -19.74
N ASP A 456 -26.16 16.84 -18.97
CA ASP A 456 -26.07 16.03 -17.73
C ASP A 456 -25.75 14.59 -18.09
N ILE A 457 -24.68 14.04 -17.52
CA ILE A 457 -24.23 12.68 -17.80
C ILE A 457 -24.43 11.80 -16.59
N LYS A 458 -24.96 10.59 -16.81
CA LYS A 458 -24.99 9.52 -15.83
C LYS A 458 -24.46 8.22 -16.43
N ASN A 459 -23.45 7.66 -15.80
CA ASN A 459 -22.90 6.34 -16.11
C ASN A 459 -23.29 5.34 -15.05
N THR A 460 -23.69 4.14 -15.44
CA THR A 460 -23.99 3.02 -14.54
C THR A 460 -23.25 1.77 -14.98
N GLU A 461 -22.81 0.95 -14.04
CA GLU A 461 -22.29 -0.38 -14.33
C GLU A 461 -22.76 -1.40 -13.29
N VAL A 462 -23.41 -2.45 -13.76
CA VAL A 462 -23.67 -3.66 -12.96
C VAL A 462 -22.70 -4.73 -13.43
N ARG A 463 -21.85 -5.22 -12.52
CA ARG A 463 -20.85 -6.23 -12.84
C ARG A 463 -21.01 -7.45 -11.95
N SER A 464 -20.97 -8.62 -12.59
CA SER A 464 -20.98 -9.93 -11.93
C SER A 464 -19.74 -10.70 -12.34
N ALA A 465 -19.05 -11.30 -11.40
CA ALA A 465 -17.91 -12.15 -11.68
C ALA A 465 -17.96 -13.45 -10.90
N GLY A 466 -17.62 -14.54 -11.57
CA GLY A 466 -17.36 -15.83 -10.96
C GLY A 466 -15.91 -16.20 -11.16
N PHE A 467 -15.25 -16.76 -10.14
CA PHE A 467 -13.85 -17.14 -10.23
C PHE A 467 -13.57 -18.46 -9.52
N ALA A 468 -12.55 -19.16 -10.02
CA ALA A 468 -11.98 -20.34 -9.39
C ALA A 468 -10.47 -20.38 -9.65
N SER A 469 -9.68 -20.76 -8.65
CA SER A 469 -8.26 -21.04 -8.79
C SER A 469 -7.87 -22.29 -7.99
N TRP A 470 -7.06 -23.14 -8.61
CA TRP A 470 -6.54 -24.36 -8.03
C TRP A 470 -5.04 -24.26 -7.85
N ALA A 471 -4.58 -24.33 -6.61
CA ALA A 471 -3.17 -24.42 -6.26
C ALA A 471 -2.83 -25.84 -5.84
N TYR A 472 -1.79 -26.43 -6.44
CA TYR A 472 -1.40 -27.80 -6.15
C TYR A 472 0.12 -27.98 -6.13
N PRO A 473 0.71 -28.55 -5.05
CA PRO A 473 2.14 -28.88 -5.00
C PRO A 473 2.40 -30.21 -5.69
N LEU A 474 3.26 -30.21 -6.71
CA LEU A 474 3.80 -31.38 -7.42
C LEU A 474 5.24 -31.64 -6.96
N GLY A 475 5.42 -32.26 -5.79
CA GLY A 475 6.73 -32.41 -5.16
C GLY A 475 7.31 -31.05 -4.77
N LYS A 476 8.43 -30.65 -5.40
CA LYS A 476 9.05 -29.33 -5.20
C LYS A 476 8.49 -28.22 -6.10
N ILE A 477 7.60 -28.58 -7.03
CA ILE A 477 6.97 -27.64 -7.96
C ILE A 477 5.64 -27.16 -7.36
N SER A 478 5.40 -25.87 -7.32
CA SER A 478 4.11 -25.27 -6.94
C SER A 478 3.41 -24.79 -8.19
N THR A 479 2.17 -25.24 -8.41
CA THR A 479 1.34 -24.84 -9.56
C THR A 479 0.10 -24.10 -9.08
N LYS A 480 -0.33 -23.09 -9.83
CA LYS A 480 -1.60 -22.38 -9.62
C LYS A 480 -2.24 -22.12 -10.99
N VAL A 481 -3.48 -22.53 -11.17
CA VAL A 481 -4.29 -22.28 -12.36
C VAL A 481 -5.57 -21.64 -11.93
N GLY A 482 -5.95 -20.54 -12.55
CA GLY A 482 -7.16 -19.81 -12.22
C GLY A 482 -7.88 -19.29 -13.44
N LEU A 483 -9.18 -19.13 -13.32
CA LEU A 483 -10.05 -18.54 -14.31
C LEU A 483 -11.08 -17.65 -13.62
N ARG A 484 -11.24 -16.44 -14.16
CA ARG A 484 -12.29 -15.51 -13.78
C ARG A 484 -13.11 -15.17 -15.01
N TYR A 485 -14.42 -15.26 -14.90
CA TYR A 485 -15.36 -14.76 -15.90
C TYR A 485 -16.05 -13.52 -15.36
N GLU A 486 -16.11 -12.45 -16.17
CA GLU A 486 -16.79 -11.21 -15.83
C GLU A 486 -17.85 -10.88 -16.88
N TYR A 487 -19.03 -10.53 -16.40
CA TYR A 487 -20.10 -9.90 -17.14
C TYR A 487 -20.31 -8.49 -16.58
N ALA A 488 -20.31 -7.47 -17.45
CA ALA A 488 -20.58 -6.11 -17.07
C ALA A 488 -21.60 -5.47 -18.03
N ASP A 489 -22.65 -4.89 -17.47
CA ASP A 489 -23.66 -4.13 -18.18
C ASP A 489 -23.43 -2.64 -17.88
N PHE A 490 -22.92 -1.92 -18.89
CA PHE A 490 -22.62 -0.50 -18.82
C PHE A 490 -23.73 0.31 -19.48
N GLY A 491 -24.39 1.18 -18.72
CA GLY A 491 -25.43 2.11 -19.18
C GLY A 491 -24.92 3.54 -19.19
N TYR A 492 -25.10 4.21 -20.31
CA TYR A 492 -24.79 5.62 -20.53
C TYR A 492 -26.07 6.43 -20.72
N TYR A 493 -26.21 7.55 -20.01
CA TYR A 493 -27.40 8.39 -20.04
C TYR A 493 -26.99 9.86 -20.24
N GLU A 494 -27.72 10.55 -21.13
CA GLU A 494 -27.62 12.00 -21.36
C GLU A 494 -28.96 12.64 -21.05
N ASN A 495 -28.96 13.66 -20.22
CA ASN A 495 -30.19 14.33 -19.78
C ASN A 495 -31.27 13.33 -19.33
N GLN A 496 -30.87 12.31 -18.58
CA GLN A 496 -31.68 11.20 -18.06
C GLN A 496 -32.18 10.19 -19.11
N GLN A 497 -31.88 10.38 -20.39
CA GLN A 497 -32.24 9.44 -21.45
C GLN A 497 -31.09 8.46 -21.72
N LYS A 498 -31.39 7.16 -21.78
CA LYS A 498 -30.38 6.12 -22.09
C LYS A 498 -29.97 6.22 -23.55
N SER A 499 -28.67 6.28 -23.77
CA SER A 499 -28.08 6.17 -25.11
C SER A 499 -27.73 4.73 -25.40
N GLU A 500 -28.48 4.06 -26.29
CA GLU A 500 -28.22 2.66 -26.65
C GLU A 500 -26.90 2.51 -27.41
N VAL A 501 -26.47 3.52 -28.18
CA VAL A 501 -25.21 3.51 -28.93
C VAL A 501 -23.98 3.59 -28.02
N LYS A 502 -24.08 4.30 -26.89
CA LYS A 502 -23.01 4.49 -25.91
C LYS A 502 -23.05 3.45 -24.79
N SER A 503 -24.19 2.75 -24.60
CA SER A 503 -24.37 1.66 -23.62
C SER A 503 -23.85 0.33 -24.18
N ARG A 504 -23.27 -0.52 -23.33
CA ARG A 504 -22.61 -1.76 -23.80
C ARG A 504 -22.60 -2.86 -22.78
N ILE A 505 -22.56 -4.11 -23.28
CA ILE A 505 -22.36 -5.30 -22.47
C ILE A 505 -20.98 -5.85 -22.78
N TYR A 506 -20.22 -6.13 -21.72
CA TYR A 506 -18.89 -6.72 -21.80
C TYR A 506 -18.90 -8.14 -21.21
N ARG A 507 -18.14 -9.04 -21.82
CA ARG A 507 -17.93 -10.43 -21.36
C ARG A 507 -16.45 -10.76 -21.50
N HIS A 508 -15.78 -11.04 -20.39
CA HIS A 508 -14.34 -11.28 -20.38
C HIS A 508 -13.99 -12.58 -19.66
N TRP A 509 -13.16 -13.38 -20.32
CA TRP A 509 -12.48 -14.52 -19.73
C TRP A 509 -11.05 -14.11 -19.37
N LEU A 510 -10.69 -14.27 -18.10
CA LEU A 510 -9.47 -13.74 -17.52
C LEU A 510 -8.68 -14.90 -16.87
N PRO A 511 -7.97 -15.70 -17.67
CA PRO A 511 -7.14 -16.81 -17.17
C PRO A 511 -5.88 -16.31 -16.49
N ASN A 512 -5.38 -17.12 -15.54
CA ASN A 512 -4.05 -16.99 -14.97
C ASN A 512 -3.45 -18.36 -14.70
N VAL A 513 -2.14 -18.49 -14.92
CA VAL A 513 -1.39 -19.73 -14.68
C VAL A 513 -0.03 -19.34 -14.11
N SER A 514 0.43 -20.04 -13.09
CA SER A 514 1.78 -19.89 -12.57
C SER A 514 2.38 -21.23 -12.14
N VAL A 515 3.68 -21.37 -12.38
CA VAL A 515 4.49 -22.53 -11.97
C VAL A 515 5.73 -22.00 -11.29
N ALA A 516 5.95 -22.40 -10.04
CA ALA A 516 7.16 -22.08 -9.29
C ALA A 516 7.94 -23.37 -8.99
N PHE A 517 9.25 -23.36 -9.21
CA PHE A 517 10.12 -24.52 -8.99
C PHE A 517 11.52 -24.09 -8.58
N PRO A 518 12.19 -24.86 -7.72
CA PRO A 518 13.59 -24.67 -7.42
C PRO A 518 14.48 -25.30 -8.50
N TRP A 519 15.54 -24.61 -8.85
CA TRP A 519 16.66 -25.16 -9.64
C TRP A 519 17.95 -24.79 -8.92
N ASP A 520 18.60 -25.80 -8.34
CA ASP A 520 19.69 -25.65 -7.38
C ASP A 520 19.28 -24.69 -6.23
N LYS A 521 19.97 -23.59 -6.05
CA LYS A 521 19.69 -22.55 -5.02
C LYS A 521 18.78 -21.44 -5.52
N THR A 522 18.40 -21.49 -6.79
CA THR A 522 17.54 -20.47 -7.42
C THR A 522 16.09 -20.93 -7.44
N GLN A 523 15.18 -20.05 -7.03
CA GLN A 523 13.76 -20.27 -7.17
C GLN A 523 13.27 -19.54 -8.42
N PHE A 524 12.64 -20.28 -9.33
CA PHE A 524 12.01 -19.75 -10.54
C PHE A 524 10.49 -19.71 -10.41
N THR A 525 9.88 -18.68 -11.00
CA THR A 525 8.43 -18.62 -11.24
C THR A 525 8.16 -18.19 -12.67
N LEU A 526 7.43 -19.01 -13.42
CA LEU A 526 6.90 -18.68 -14.74
C LEU A 526 5.41 -18.46 -14.63
N SER A 527 4.89 -17.43 -15.26
CA SER A 527 3.47 -17.12 -15.17
C SER A 527 2.93 -16.44 -16.41
N TYR A 528 1.64 -16.66 -16.63
CA TYR A 528 0.81 -15.98 -17.59
C TYR A 528 -0.44 -15.44 -16.88
N VAL A 529 -0.83 -14.21 -17.20
CA VAL A 529 -2.08 -13.60 -16.72
C VAL A 529 -2.66 -12.70 -17.80
N ARG A 530 -3.98 -12.77 -18.01
CA ARG A 530 -4.72 -11.76 -18.75
C ARG A 530 -5.29 -10.74 -17.77
N LYS A 531 -4.87 -9.48 -17.89
CA LYS A 531 -5.37 -8.36 -17.11
C LYS A 531 -6.34 -7.51 -17.92
N ILE A 532 -7.21 -6.80 -17.22
CA ILE A 532 -8.14 -5.83 -17.80
C ILE A 532 -7.92 -4.45 -17.17
N LYS A 533 -7.84 -3.42 -18.01
CA LYS A 533 -7.86 -2.00 -17.59
C LYS A 533 -9.15 -1.38 -18.14
N ARG A 534 -10.02 -0.93 -17.25
CA ARG A 534 -11.27 -0.26 -17.63
C ARG A 534 -11.04 1.25 -17.68
N PRO A 535 -11.66 1.96 -18.63
CA PRO A 535 -11.67 3.43 -18.60
C PRO A 535 -12.43 3.88 -17.34
N ALA A 536 -12.00 4.99 -16.76
CA ALA A 536 -12.72 5.62 -15.66
C ALA A 536 -14.02 6.27 -16.16
N PHE A 537 -15.05 6.36 -15.32
CA PHE A 537 -16.34 6.93 -15.73
C PHE A 537 -16.25 8.37 -16.20
N TYR A 538 -15.36 9.19 -15.63
CA TYR A 538 -15.13 10.55 -16.10
C TYR A 538 -14.48 10.59 -17.48
N GLU A 539 -13.68 9.60 -17.84
CA GLU A 539 -13.08 9.47 -19.18
C GLU A 539 -14.12 9.10 -20.24
N LEU A 540 -15.22 8.44 -19.81
CA LEU A 540 -16.34 8.07 -20.68
C LEU A 540 -17.39 9.17 -20.82
N SER A 541 -17.32 10.24 -20.03
CA SER A 541 -18.29 11.34 -20.06
C SER A 541 -18.08 12.20 -21.29
N ASP A 542 -19.06 12.25 -22.20
CA ASP A 542 -18.99 13.03 -23.47
C ASP A 542 -19.28 14.52 -23.22
N TYR A 543 -18.47 15.14 -22.39
CA TYR A 543 -18.49 16.59 -22.21
C TYR A 543 -17.21 17.20 -22.80
N SER A 544 -17.32 18.44 -23.24
CA SER A 544 -16.17 19.24 -23.61
C SER A 544 -15.92 20.28 -22.51
N ALA A 545 -14.71 20.30 -21.97
CA ALA A 545 -14.30 21.27 -20.99
C ALA A 545 -13.35 22.29 -21.65
N TYR A 546 -13.69 23.55 -21.55
CA TYR A 546 -12.87 24.63 -22.06
C TYR A 546 -11.57 24.74 -21.27
N SER A 547 -10.43 24.57 -21.93
CA SER A 547 -9.10 24.78 -21.33
C SER A 547 -8.51 26.11 -21.78
N SER A 548 -8.65 26.44 -23.06
CA SER A 548 -8.23 27.70 -23.65
C SER A 548 -8.95 27.89 -25.00
N PRO A 549 -8.85 29.06 -25.67
CA PRO A 549 -9.43 29.26 -27.01
C PRO A 549 -8.97 28.23 -28.05
N PHE A 550 -7.89 27.49 -27.79
CA PHE A 550 -7.27 26.57 -28.75
C PHE A 550 -7.21 25.12 -28.23
N LEU A 551 -7.64 24.84 -26.99
CA LEU A 551 -7.58 23.50 -26.37
C LEU A 551 -8.83 23.22 -25.56
N TYR A 552 -9.51 22.11 -25.89
CA TYR A 552 -10.62 21.56 -25.12
C TYR A 552 -10.26 20.17 -24.62
N ASP A 553 -10.57 19.86 -23.38
CA ASP A 553 -10.51 18.51 -22.84
C ASP A 553 -11.87 17.83 -23.07
N ARG A 554 -11.87 16.62 -23.63
CA ARG A 554 -13.09 15.88 -23.95
C ARG A 554 -13.01 14.43 -23.51
N GLY A 555 -14.03 13.94 -22.83
CA GLY A 555 -14.18 12.50 -22.61
C GLY A 555 -14.61 11.77 -23.88
N ASN A 556 -14.52 10.42 -23.87
CA ASN A 556 -14.89 9.59 -25.01
C ASN A 556 -15.70 8.36 -24.56
N PRO A 557 -17.04 8.39 -24.76
CA PRO A 557 -17.89 7.27 -24.35
C PRO A 557 -17.71 5.99 -25.18
N TYR A 558 -16.93 6.06 -26.27
CA TYR A 558 -16.68 4.93 -27.16
C TYR A 558 -15.47 4.09 -26.79
N VAL A 559 -14.72 4.48 -25.76
CA VAL A 559 -13.57 3.71 -25.28
C VAL A 559 -14.01 2.42 -24.61
N ILE A 560 -13.36 1.34 -25.02
CA ILE A 560 -13.61 -0.01 -24.49
C ILE A 560 -12.46 -0.47 -23.58
N PRO A 561 -12.66 -1.48 -22.72
CA PRO A 561 -11.61 -1.99 -21.86
C PRO A 561 -10.38 -2.49 -22.62
N GLN A 562 -9.20 -2.12 -22.14
CA GLN A 562 -7.91 -2.62 -22.59
C GLN A 562 -7.64 -4.00 -21.97
N LEU A 563 -7.08 -4.92 -22.75
CA LEU A 563 -6.67 -6.25 -22.29
C LEU A 563 -5.15 -6.39 -22.42
N ASN A 564 -4.50 -6.85 -21.34
CA ASN A 564 -3.07 -7.11 -21.32
C ASN A 564 -2.83 -8.60 -21.10
N ASP A 565 -2.22 -9.27 -22.07
CA ASP A 565 -1.69 -10.61 -21.91
C ASP A 565 -0.23 -10.50 -21.46
N GLU A 566 0.08 -10.92 -20.23
CA GLU A 566 1.42 -10.77 -19.63
C GLU A 566 2.05 -12.14 -19.35
N TRP A 567 3.24 -12.38 -19.89
CA TRP A 567 4.12 -13.50 -19.58
C TRP A 567 5.27 -13.00 -18.72
N THR A 568 5.48 -13.61 -17.56
CA THR A 568 6.53 -13.19 -16.64
C THR A 568 7.40 -14.37 -16.24
N ALA A 569 8.71 -14.18 -16.28
CA ALA A 569 9.71 -15.02 -15.65
C ALA A 569 10.32 -14.26 -14.47
N LEU A 570 10.30 -14.87 -13.28
CA LEU A 570 10.92 -14.35 -12.05
C LEU A 570 11.93 -15.38 -11.55
N ALA A 571 13.13 -14.95 -11.22
CA ALA A 571 14.16 -15.75 -10.58
C ALA A 571 14.62 -15.08 -9.29
N THR A 572 14.75 -15.85 -8.20
CA THR A 572 15.26 -15.38 -6.91
C THR A 572 16.41 -16.26 -6.45
N TYR A 573 17.58 -15.65 -6.22
CA TYR A 573 18.77 -16.30 -5.71
C TYR A 573 19.33 -15.51 -4.53
N GLY A 574 19.15 -16.03 -3.33
CA GLY A 574 19.58 -15.33 -2.11
C GLY A 574 19.01 -13.90 -2.04
N PRO A 575 19.88 -12.86 -1.99
CA PRO A 575 19.46 -11.46 -1.87
C PRO A 575 19.05 -10.82 -3.22
N ILE A 576 19.13 -11.56 -4.33
CA ILE A 576 18.90 -11.04 -5.69
C ILE A 576 17.61 -11.62 -6.24
N SER A 577 16.78 -10.78 -6.85
CA SER A 577 15.63 -11.19 -7.64
C SER A 577 15.60 -10.46 -8.98
N ALA A 578 15.31 -11.20 -10.05
CA ALA A 578 15.22 -10.66 -11.40
C ALA A 578 13.88 -11.08 -12.03
N SER A 579 13.17 -10.13 -12.61
CA SER A 579 11.90 -10.37 -13.33
C SER A 579 12.01 -9.85 -14.75
N LEU A 580 11.56 -10.66 -15.72
CA LEU A 580 11.38 -10.27 -17.10
C LEU A 580 9.92 -10.49 -17.49
N MET A 581 9.24 -9.45 -17.97
CA MET A 581 7.86 -9.49 -18.40
C MET A 581 7.76 -9.10 -19.88
N TYR A 582 7.08 -9.93 -20.67
CA TYR A 582 6.62 -9.59 -22.00
C TYR A 582 5.09 -9.39 -21.93
N GLY A 583 4.61 -8.24 -22.45
CA GLY A 583 3.20 -7.89 -22.49
C GLY A 583 2.70 -7.70 -23.93
N HIS A 584 1.53 -8.26 -24.25
CA HIS A 584 0.76 -7.95 -25.46
C HIS A 584 -0.49 -7.19 -25.05
N ILE A 585 -0.55 -5.91 -25.41
CA ILE A 585 -1.59 -4.98 -24.98
C ILE A 585 -2.54 -4.75 -26.14
N ARG A 586 -3.81 -5.07 -25.95
CA ARG A 586 -4.88 -4.89 -26.95
C ARG A 586 -5.85 -3.81 -26.49
N ASN A 587 -6.42 -3.06 -27.46
CA ASN A 587 -7.30 -1.92 -27.21
C ASN A 587 -6.65 -0.91 -26.24
N ALA A 588 -5.39 -0.60 -26.47
CA ALA A 588 -4.60 0.24 -25.55
C ALA A 588 -5.26 1.59 -25.35
N ILE A 589 -5.50 1.98 -24.09
CA ILE A 589 -6.14 3.24 -23.72
C ILE A 589 -5.06 4.27 -23.47
N HIS A 590 -4.97 5.28 -24.36
CA HIS A 590 -4.02 6.39 -24.27
C HIS A 590 -4.70 7.74 -24.53
N ASN A 591 -4.08 8.81 -24.01
CA ASN A 591 -4.44 10.17 -24.42
C ASN A 591 -4.11 10.38 -25.90
N ASP A 592 -4.95 11.11 -26.58
CA ASP A 592 -4.78 11.53 -27.97
C ASP A 592 -5.16 13.00 -28.13
N TYR A 593 -4.58 13.62 -29.14
CA TYR A 593 -4.87 15.00 -29.53
C TYR A 593 -5.28 15.02 -30.98
N SER A 594 -6.43 15.63 -31.26
CA SER A 594 -6.94 15.76 -32.61
C SER A 594 -7.47 17.20 -32.87
N LEU A 595 -7.56 17.58 -34.12
CA LEU A 595 -8.27 18.79 -34.45
C LEU A 595 -9.77 18.59 -34.25
N SER A 596 -10.43 19.59 -33.69
CA SER A 596 -11.88 19.56 -33.52
C SER A 596 -12.58 19.53 -34.89
N ALA A 597 -13.57 18.64 -35.03
CA ALA A 597 -14.39 18.56 -36.23
C ALA A 597 -15.28 19.81 -36.42
N ILE A 598 -15.57 20.54 -35.33
CA ILE A 598 -16.45 21.71 -35.34
C ILE A 598 -15.66 23.00 -35.61
N ASN A 599 -14.48 23.13 -34.96
CA ASN A 599 -13.63 24.30 -35.09
C ASN A 599 -12.18 23.87 -35.38
N PRO A 600 -11.70 24.00 -36.61
CA PRO A 600 -10.36 23.56 -37.00
C PRO A 600 -9.22 24.33 -36.33
N ASN A 601 -9.51 25.39 -35.58
CA ASN A 601 -8.53 26.11 -34.77
C ASN A 601 -8.40 25.55 -33.34
N VAL A 602 -9.26 24.60 -32.95
CA VAL A 602 -9.27 24.00 -31.62
C VAL A 602 -8.71 22.60 -31.69
N ILE A 603 -7.85 22.29 -30.74
CA ILE A 603 -7.35 20.93 -30.45
C ILE A 603 -8.21 20.34 -29.38
N GLU A 604 -8.72 19.13 -29.61
CA GLU A 604 -9.40 18.32 -28.60
C GLU A 604 -8.41 17.30 -28.05
N LYS A 605 -8.17 17.36 -26.75
CA LYS A 605 -7.47 16.33 -26.01
C LYS A 605 -8.51 15.34 -25.50
N THR A 606 -8.36 14.07 -25.86
CA THR A 606 -9.29 13.00 -25.49
C THR A 606 -8.55 11.71 -25.20
N ILE A 607 -9.27 10.64 -24.87
CA ILE A 607 -8.73 9.29 -24.81
C ILE A 607 -9.23 8.46 -25.98
N ARG A 608 -8.41 7.50 -26.43
CA ARG A 608 -8.80 6.55 -27.50
C ARG A 608 -8.25 5.16 -27.22
N ASN A 609 -8.88 4.16 -27.86
CA ASN A 609 -8.29 2.84 -28.00
C ASN A 609 -7.39 2.81 -29.24
N TYR A 610 -6.19 2.32 -29.06
CA TYR A 610 -5.28 1.91 -30.12
C TYR A 610 -5.28 0.40 -30.23
N ASP A 611 -5.12 -0.15 -31.43
CA ASP A 611 -5.33 -1.58 -31.68
C ASP A 611 -4.50 -2.45 -30.74
N HIS A 612 -3.17 -2.48 -30.92
CA HIS A 612 -2.28 -3.24 -30.04
C HIS A 612 -0.84 -2.75 -30.09
N TYR A 613 -0.08 -3.07 -29.06
CA TYR A 613 1.38 -2.98 -29.05
C TYR A 613 1.97 -3.99 -28.07
N ASN A 614 3.28 -4.23 -28.17
CA ASN A 614 4.00 -5.11 -27.28
C ASN A 614 4.90 -4.32 -26.33
N LEU A 615 5.22 -4.93 -25.20
CA LEU A 615 5.99 -4.29 -24.14
C LEU A 615 6.95 -5.30 -23.52
N LEU A 616 8.22 -4.88 -23.33
CA LEU A 616 9.21 -5.62 -22.56
C LEU A 616 9.56 -4.81 -21.30
N LYS A 617 9.45 -5.44 -20.12
CA LYS A 617 9.92 -4.89 -18.86
C LYS A 617 10.89 -5.84 -18.19
N GLY A 618 12.02 -5.29 -17.71
CA GLY A 618 12.98 -6.01 -16.88
C GLY A 618 13.14 -5.31 -15.55
N VAL A 619 13.18 -6.05 -14.44
CA VAL A 619 13.47 -5.52 -13.11
C VAL A 619 14.51 -6.41 -12.44
N LEU A 620 15.60 -5.81 -11.97
CA LEU A 620 16.60 -6.46 -11.12
C LEU A 620 16.58 -5.79 -9.76
N ASN A 621 16.46 -6.60 -8.71
CA ASN A 621 16.52 -6.14 -7.33
C ASN A 621 17.60 -6.91 -6.57
N ALA A 622 18.43 -6.19 -5.82
CA ALA A 622 19.42 -6.77 -4.93
C ALA A 622 19.32 -6.08 -3.56
N GLN A 623 19.16 -6.87 -2.49
CA GLN A 623 19.07 -6.36 -1.13
C GLN A 623 19.79 -7.31 -0.17
N MET A 624 20.70 -6.77 0.64
CA MET A 624 21.44 -7.56 1.60
C MET A 624 21.70 -6.81 2.90
N GLN A 625 21.99 -7.53 3.96
CA GLN A 625 22.40 -6.96 5.24
C GLN A 625 23.92 -7.17 5.39
N ILE A 626 24.68 -6.09 5.47
CA ILE A 626 26.14 -6.09 5.66
C ILE A 626 26.42 -5.38 6.99
N GLY A 627 26.48 -6.16 8.07
CA GLY A 627 26.61 -5.59 9.41
C GLY A 627 25.47 -4.62 9.75
N LYS A 628 25.78 -3.35 9.95
CA LYS A 628 24.84 -2.26 10.23
C LYS A 628 24.25 -1.61 8.98
N TRP A 629 24.73 -1.96 7.81
CA TRP A 629 24.32 -1.40 6.54
C TRP A 629 23.43 -2.37 5.76
N MET A 630 22.29 -1.88 5.28
CA MET A 630 21.37 -2.62 4.43
C MET A 630 21.10 -1.82 3.15
N PRO A 631 21.90 -2.06 2.08
CA PRO A 631 21.62 -1.51 0.77
C PRO A 631 20.52 -2.29 0.05
N LYS A 632 19.73 -1.56 -0.75
CA LYS A 632 18.83 -2.11 -1.76
C LYS A 632 19.04 -1.38 -3.07
N LEU A 633 19.32 -2.13 -4.13
CA LEU A 633 19.40 -1.63 -5.50
C LEU A 633 18.23 -2.20 -6.31
N THR A 634 17.49 -1.31 -7.00
CA THR A 634 16.46 -1.69 -7.97
C THR A 634 16.80 -1.07 -9.31
N LEU A 635 16.94 -1.89 -10.35
CA LEU A 635 17.13 -1.45 -11.73
C LEU A 635 15.89 -1.85 -12.53
N THR A 636 15.36 -0.93 -13.32
CA THR A 636 14.19 -1.19 -14.16
C THR A 636 14.48 -0.80 -15.60
N TYR A 637 14.13 -1.68 -16.52
CA TYR A 637 14.17 -1.44 -17.96
C TYR A 637 12.74 -1.54 -18.53
N TYR A 638 12.38 -0.60 -19.37
CA TYR A 638 11.08 -0.52 -20.02
C TYR A 638 11.25 -0.24 -21.50
N LYS A 639 10.67 -1.09 -22.38
CA LYS A 639 10.75 -0.93 -23.83
C LYS A 639 9.37 -1.22 -24.46
N PRO A 640 8.62 -0.23 -24.89
CA PRO A 640 7.45 -0.46 -25.75
C PRO A 640 7.89 -0.73 -27.20
N PHE A 641 7.13 -1.58 -27.91
CA PHE A 641 7.24 -1.83 -29.35
C PHE A 641 5.93 -1.36 -29.99
N ALA A 642 5.80 -0.05 -30.12
CA ALA A 642 4.54 0.63 -30.39
C ALA A 642 4.67 1.68 -31.50
N LYS A 643 5.49 1.41 -32.55
CA LYS A 643 5.92 2.36 -33.57
C LYS A 643 4.75 3.06 -34.31
N ASP A 644 3.62 2.33 -34.45
CA ASP A 644 2.43 2.81 -35.15
C ASP A 644 1.34 3.31 -34.20
N VAL A 645 1.55 3.18 -32.88
CA VAL A 645 0.57 3.46 -31.81
C VAL A 645 1.02 4.65 -30.96
N LEU A 646 2.31 4.70 -30.63
CA LEU A 646 2.90 5.74 -29.81
C LEU A 646 3.84 6.62 -30.66
N PRO A 647 3.94 7.91 -30.32
CA PRO A 647 4.81 8.85 -31.06
C PRO A 647 6.29 8.44 -31.03
N THR A 648 6.69 7.78 -29.97
CA THR A 648 8.04 7.24 -29.77
C THR A 648 7.99 5.86 -29.15
N SER A 649 9.00 5.05 -29.41
CA SER A 649 9.16 3.72 -28.82
C SER A 649 10.57 3.57 -28.21
N GLU A 650 11.09 4.63 -27.61
CA GLU A 650 12.39 4.60 -26.99
C GLU A 650 12.38 3.86 -25.65
N ALA A 651 13.46 3.16 -25.36
CA ALA A 651 13.60 2.49 -24.07
C ALA A 651 13.82 3.52 -22.95
N ALA A 652 13.27 3.23 -21.79
CA ALA A 652 13.54 3.95 -20.55
C ALA A 652 14.23 3.02 -19.54
N PHE A 653 15.11 3.60 -18.74
CA PHE A 653 15.85 2.92 -17.68
C PHE A 653 15.70 3.71 -16.39
N SER A 654 15.50 3.02 -15.26
CA SER A 654 15.55 3.64 -13.94
C SER A 654 16.44 2.85 -12.98
N ALA A 655 17.06 3.58 -12.05
CA ALA A 655 17.85 3.02 -10.97
C ALA A 655 17.43 3.66 -9.65
N GLU A 656 17.21 2.84 -8.63
CA GLU A 656 16.94 3.27 -7.26
C GLU A 656 17.94 2.58 -6.33
N LEU A 657 18.68 3.36 -5.57
CA LEU A 657 19.59 2.89 -4.54
C LEU A 657 19.15 3.43 -3.18
N MET A 658 18.66 2.53 -2.34
CA MET A 658 18.29 2.83 -0.96
C MET A 658 19.36 2.29 -0.01
N ASN A 659 19.72 3.07 0.99
CA ASN A 659 20.67 2.69 2.01
C ASN A 659 20.08 2.92 3.37
N GLN A 660 20.00 1.87 4.18
CA GLN A 660 19.66 1.95 5.59
C GLN A 660 20.92 1.64 6.42
N ILE A 661 21.30 2.54 7.31
CA ILE A 661 22.46 2.37 8.18
C ILE A 661 22.01 2.54 9.64
N ALA A 662 21.92 1.42 10.36
CA ALA A 662 21.64 1.41 11.78
C ALA A 662 22.95 1.67 12.56
N LEU A 663 23.25 2.93 12.90
CA LEU A 663 24.47 3.27 13.64
C LEU A 663 24.51 2.56 15.00
N ASN A 664 23.38 2.51 15.68
CA ASN A 664 23.11 1.75 16.89
C ASN A 664 21.59 1.59 17.07
N ASP A 665 21.13 1.07 18.21
CA ASP A 665 19.69 0.84 18.49
C ASP A 665 18.86 2.14 18.60
N LYS A 666 19.51 3.30 18.63
CA LYS A 666 18.87 4.62 18.78
C LYS A 666 18.96 5.50 17.55
N TRP A 667 19.89 5.25 16.64
CA TRP A 667 20.14 6.10 15.49
C TRP A 667 20.11 5.34 14.19
N LEU A 668 19.34 5.85 13.23
CA LEU A 668 19.18 5.32 11.89
C LEU A 668 19.46 6.43 10.87
N VAL A 669 20.21 6.12 9.83
CA VAL A 669 20.42 6.97 8.66
C VAL A 669 19.82 6.29 7.44
N LEU A 670 19.07 7.04 6.64
CA LEU A 670 18.48 6.62 5.37
C LEU A 670 19.01 7.52 4.26
N ALA A 671 19.53 6.94 3.20
CA ALA A 671 19.94 7.66 2.00
C ALA A 671 19.30 6.98 0.78
N LEU A 672 18.61 7.76 -0.03
CA LEU A 672 17.94 7.29 -1.23
C LEU A 672 18.43 8.10 -2.42
N PHE A 673 18.82 7.39 -3.47
CA PHE A 673 19.15 7.96 -4.77
C PHE A 673 18.23 7.35 -5.84
N ASN A 674 17.61 8.21 -6.65
CA ASN A 674 16.75 7.85 -7.77
C ASN A 674 17.31 8.42 -9.06
N TYR A 675 17.26 7.64 -10.12
CA TYR A 675 17.58 8.06 -11.48
C TYR A 675 16.56 7.50 -12.48
N VAL A 676 16.08 8.31 -13.39
CA VAL A 676 15.23 7.90 -14.51
C VAL A 676 15.77 8.54 -15.78
N SER A 677 16.09 7.72 -16.78
CA SER A 677 16.59 8.18 -18.08
C SER A 677 15.50 8.86 -18.90
N LYS A 678 15.91 9.50 -19.99
CA LYS A 678 15.00 9.80 -21.10
C LYS A 678 14.38 8.51 -21.62
N GLY A 679 13.23 8.61 -22.29
CA GLY A 679 12.58 7.47 -22.93
C GLY A 679 11.07 7.58 -22.92
N THR A 680 10.42 6.58 -23.49
CA THR A 680 8.96 6.51 -23.57
C THR A 680 8.38 6.03 -22.25
N GLU A 681 7.46 6.80 -21.69
CA GLU A 681 6.69 6.46 -20.49
C GLU A 681 5.20 6.60 -20.82
N ARG A 682 4.49 5.49 -20.99
CA ARG A 682 3.12 5.41 -21.53
C ARG A 682 3.06 6.03 -22.93
N GLU A 683 2.20 7.05 -23.13
CA GLU A 683 2.04 7.80 -24.39
C GLU A 683 2.99 9.01 -24.53
N TYR A 684 3.80 9.31 -23.50
CA TYR A 684 4.69 10.47 -23.50
C TYR A 684 6.15 10.07 -23.67
N TYR A 685 6.90 10.89 -24.33
CA TYR A 685 8.35 10.86 -24.36
C TYR A 685 8.92 11.80 -23.30
N MET A 686 9.65 11.24 -22.34
CA MET A 686 10.38 12.00 -21.35
C MET A 686 11.70 12.46 -21.98
N TYR A 687 11.81 13.74 -22.34
CA TYR A 687 12.94 14.26 -23.10
C TYR A 687 14.13 14.71 -22.23
N GLU A 688 13.96 14.70 -20.90
CA GLU A 688 15.02 14.94 -19.93
C GLU A 688 15.08 13.82 -18.90
N GLN A 689 16.28 13.54 -18.41
CA GLN A 689 16.49 12.62 -17.29
C GLN A 689 16.10 13.28 -15.98
N ARG A 690 15.72 12.46 -15.00
CA ARG A 690 15.36 12.91 -13.65
C ARG A 690 16.23 12.19 -12.63
N SER A 691 16.68 12.92 -11.62
CA SER A 691 17.41 12.31 -10.50
C SER A 691 17.04 12.97 -9.18
N GLY A 692 17.07 12.21 -8.10
CA GLY A 692 16.76 12.74 -6.77
C GLY A 692 17.67 12.14 -5.72
N VAL A 693 18.05 12.94 -4.73
CA VAL A 693 18.80 12.51 -3.56
C VAL A 693 18.01 12.90 -2.32
N HIS A 694 17.75 11.91 -1.44
CA HIS A 694 17.03 12.11 -0.19
C HIS A 694 17.87 11.57 0.95
N LEU A 695 17.99 12.33 2.02
CA LEU A 695 18.77 11.99 3.21
C LEU A 695 17.93 12.21 4.46
N PHE A 696 17.85 11.19 5.32
CA PHE A 696 17.11 11.24 6.58
C PHE A 696 17.94 10.68 7.73
N VAL A 697 17.77 11.27 8.90
CA VAL A 697 18.29 10.75 10.15
C VAL A 697 17.12 10.60 11.10
N ALA A 698 17.04 9.46 11.77
CA ALA A 698 16.02 9.18 12.78
C ALA A 698 16.68 8.84 14.12
N ARG A 699 16.08 9.32 15.19
CA ARG A 699 16.44 9.02 16.57
C ARG A 699 15.28 8.40 17.33
N MET A 700 15.52 7.23 17.91
CA MET A 700 14.57 6.48 18.71
C MET A 700 14.85 6.74 20.21
N LEU A 701 13.81 7.09 20.96
CA LEU A 701 13.85 7.46 22.38
C LEU A 701 12.84 6.58 23.16
N PHE A 702 12.97 6.57 24.49
CA PHE A 702 12.04 5.88 25.41
C PHE A 702 11.74 4.43 25.01
N ASN A 703 12.78 3.60 24.90
CA ASN A 703 12.68 2.22 24.41
C ASN A 703 11.97 2.14 23.04
N GLN A 704 12.25 3.13 22.19
CA GLN A 704 11.70 3.25 20.84
C GLN A 704 10.19 3.59 20.79
N SER A 705 9.58 4.04 21.90
CA SER A 705 8.20 4.55 21.88
C SER A 705 8.08 5.87 21.13
N LEU A 706 9.15 6.68 21.11
CA LEU A 706 9.20 7.96 20.41
C LEU A 706 10.29 7.90 19.35
N THR A 707 9.93 8.19 18.10
CA THR A 707 10.85 8.36 16.98
C THR A 707 10.77 9.80 16.51
N ILE A 708 11.90 10.49 16.47
CA ILE A 708 12.05 11.82 15.87
C ILE A 708 12.94 11.65 14.65
N TYR A 709 12.52 12.17 13.52
CA TYR A 709 13.33 12.11 12.31
C TYR A 709 13.30 13.42 11.53
N GLY A 710 14.35 13.66 10.80
CA GLY A 710 14.46 14.83 9.94
C GLY A 710 15.38 14.56 8.77
N GLY A 711 15.21 15.32 7.71
CA GLY A 711 16.00 15.13 6.51
C GLY A 711 15.67 16.09 5.39
N VAL A 712 16.34 15.86 4.27
CA VAL A 712 16.19 16.63 3.04
C VAL A 712 15.64 15.71 1.95
N MET A 713 14.59 16.15 1.28
CA MET A 713 14.05 15.51 0.09
C MET A 713 14.49 16.27 -1.15
N ASP A 714 14.83 15.53 -2.20
CA ASP A 714 15.31 16.05 -3.49
C ASP A 714 16.31 17.19 -3.33
N ALA A 715 17.44 16.90 -2.66
CA ALA A 715 18.45 17.86 -2.25
C ALA A 715 18.93 18.81 -3.36
N PHE A 716 18.81 18.41 -4.63
CA PHE A 716 19.23 19.17 -5.79
C PHE A 716 18.08 19.70 -6.65
N ASN A 717 16.82 19.46 -6.24
CA ASN A 717 15.60 19.85 -6.95
C ASN A 717 15.55 19.40 -8.43
N GLN A 718 15.93 18.14 -8.69
CA GLN A 718 16.04 17.59 -10.05
C GLN A 718 14.97 16.57 -10.42
N LEU A 719 13.99 16.31 -9.56
CA LEU A 719 12.84 15.43 -9.84
C LEU A 719 11.73 16.16 -10.63
N ASN A 720 12.10 16.92 -11.63
CA ASN A 720 11.18 17.66 -12.47
C ASN A 720 10.65 16.80 -13.62
N ASN A 721 9.50 17.15 -14.18
CA ASN A 721 8.84 16.38 -15.22
C ASN A 721 8.84 17.13 -16.55
N HIS A 722 9.56 16.59 -17.54
CA HIS A 722 9.69 17.14 -18.88
C HIS A 722 9.21 16.11 -19.89
N SER A 723 8.02 16.31 -20.44
CA SER A 723 7.35 15.32 -21.31
C SER A 723 6.89 15.93 -22.63
N GLU A 724 6.89 15.12 -23.67
CA GLU A 724 6.42 15.44 -25.00
C GLU A 724 5.45 14.37 -25.48
N PHE A 725 4.29 14.80 -25.98
CA PHE A 725 3.42 14.00 -26.81
C PHE A 725 3.56 14.48 -28.25
N ARG A 726 3.65 13.56 -29.21
CA ARG A 726 3.70 13.89 -30.61
C ARG A 726 2.94 12.87 -31.44
N ASN A 727 2.16 13.37 -32.40
CA ASN A 727 1.60 12.61 -33.50
C ASN A 727 1.86 13.34 -34.84
N PRO A 728 1.47 12.80 -36.02
CA PRO A 728 1.72 13.47 -37.29
C PRO A 728 1.15 14.88 -37.40
N TYR A 729 0.17 15.23 -36.60
CA TYR A 729 -0.58 16.48 -36.69
C TYR A 729 -0.24 17.47 -35.57
N ILE A 730 0.19 16.99 -34.41
CA ILE A 730 0.26 17.78 -33.18
C ILE A 730 1.50 17.38 -32.38
N MET A 731 2.17 18.39 -31.81
CA MET A 731 3.15 18.22 -30.73
C MET A 731 2.66 18.96 -29.48
N SER A 732 2.65 18.31 -28.35
CA SER A 732 2.42 18.92 -27.04
C SER A 732 3.62 18.66 -26.15
N ARG A 733 4.38 19.69 -25.82
CA ARG A 733 5.53 19.60 -24.90
C ARG A 733 5.20 20.31 -23.60
N GLN A 734 5.51 19.66 -22.50
CA GLN A 734 5.27 20.17 -21.15
C GLN A 734 6.53 20.05 -20.29
N SER A 735 6.87 21.13 -19.61
CA SER A 735 7.90 21.18 -18.57
C SER A 735 7.24 21.59 -17.25
N LYS A 736 7.27 20.72 -16.26
CA LYS A 736 6.78 20.99 -14.90
C LYS A 736 7.94 21.00 -13.92
N ASN A 737 8.14 22.13 -13.29
CA ASN A 737 9.15 22.34 -12.27
C ASN A 737 8.44 22.54 -10.94
N TYR A 738 8.54 21.55 -10.06
CA TYR A 738 8.01 21.59 -8.71
C TYR A 738 9.08 22.06 -7.73
N GLU A 739 8.66 22.65 -6.61
CA GLU A 739 9.55 22.82 -5.47
C GLU A 739 9.69 21.49 -4.74
N ASN A 740 10.40 20.53 -5.34
CA ASN A 740 10.61 19.19 -4.78
C ASN A 740 11.59 19.20 -3.60
N TYR A 741 12.54 20.15 -3.62
CA TYR A 741 13.42 20.37 -2.46
C TYR A 741 12.59 20.76 -1.24
N CYS A 742 12.69 19.97 -0.18
CA CYS A 742 12.09 20.34 1.10
C CYS A 742 12.88 19.73 2.27
N ILE A 743 12.81 20.41 3.40
CA ILE A 743 13.25 19.86 4.69
C ILE A 743 12.03 19.24 5.34
N LYS A 744 12.15 17.95 5.69
CA LYS A 744 11.11 17.20 6.38
C LYS A 744 11.52 16.95 7.82
N VAL A 745 10.62 17.20 8.76
CA VAL A 745 10.76 16.83 10.17
C VAL A 745 9.52 16.04 10.57
N GLY A 746 9.69 14.97 11.33
CA GLY A 746 8.59 14.15 11.78
C GLY A 746 8.79 13.62 13.20
N ILE A 747 7.67 13.41 13.87
CA ILE A 747 7.57 12.82 15.21
C ILE A 747 6.55 11.70 15.14
N ASP A 748 6.92 10.53 15.65
CA ASP A 748 6.04 9.36 15.81
C ASP A 748 6.13 8.88 17.26
N TYR A 749 5.01 8.94 17.98
CA TYR A 749 4.88 8.47 19.34
C TYR A 749 3.90 7.31 19.44
N ASN A 750 4.40 6.16 19.87
CA ASN A 750 3.64 4.94 20.06
C ASN A 750 3.52 4.60 21.54
N PHE A 751 2.30 4.33 22.02
CA PHE A 751 2.05 3.98 23.42
C PHE A 751 1.31 2.65 23.53
N ASN A 752 1.60 1.90 24.56
CA ASN A 752 0.98 0.61 24.92
C ASN A 752 0.96 -0.44 23.79
N THR A 753 1.92 -0.37 22.85
CA THR A 753 1.97 -1.24 21.66
C THR A 753 2.20 -2.71 21.98
N THR A 754 2.59 -3.06 23.22
CA THR A 754 2.99 -4.42 23.62
C THR A 754 1.85 -5.27 24.19
N GLN A 755 0.64 -4.75 24.39
CA GLN A 755 -0.37 -5.44 25.20
C GLN A 755 -1.66 -5.84 24.48
N ASN A 756 -1.82 -5.67 23.18
CA ASN A 756 -3.05 -6.05 22.49
C ASN A 756 -3.00 -7.44 21.84
N ARG A 757 -4.03 -8.27 22.11
CA ARG A 757 -4.21 -9.58 21.48
C ARG A 757 -5.05 -9.45 20.21
N TYR A 758 -4.45 -9.18 19.08
CA TYR A 758 -5.13 -9.34 17.81
C TYR A 758 -4.88 -10.76 17.28
N LYS A 759 -5.92 -11.59 17.24
CA LYS A 759 -5.88 -12.89 16.58
C LYS A 759 -6.15 -12.71 15.09
N GLY A 760 -5.19 -12.18 14.35
CA GLY A 760 -5.20 -12.36 12.91
C GLY A 760 -4.96 -13.85 12.65
N HIS A 761 -5.89 -14.54 11.98
CA HIS A 761 -5.66 -15.90 11.54
C HIS A 761 -4.58 -15.89 10.46
N GLY A 762 -3.33 -16.15 10.88
CA GLY A 762 -2.31 -16.56 9.94
C GLY A 762 -2.74 -17.91 9.37
N VAL A 763 -2.64 -18.09 8.08
CA VAL A 763 -2.71 -19.40 7.45
C VAL A 763 -1.59 -20.22 8.07
N ASN A 764 -1.95 -21.16 8.96
CA ASN A 764 -1.05 -22.24 9.32
C ASN A 764 -1.04 -23.18 8.11
N ASN A 765 0.16 -23.45 7.58
CA ASN A 765 0.60 -24.47 6.60
C ASN A 765 -0.48 -25.31 5.91
#